data_1bcb5c6026d691c2ea442ea0dce8bb19
#
_entry.id   1bcb5c6026d691c2ea442ea0dce8bb19
#
_cell.length_a   1.000
_cell.length_b   1.000
_cell.length_c   1.000
_cell.angle_alpha   90.00
_cell.angle_beta   90.00
_cell.angle_gamma   90.00
#
_symmetry.space_group_name_H-M   'P 1'
#
loop_
_entity.id
_entity.type
_entity.pdbx_description
1 polymer ?
#
loop_
_entity_poly.entity_id
_entity_poly.type
_entity_poly.pdbx_seq_one_letter_code
_entity_poly.pdbx_strand_id
1 'polypeptide(L)'
;MESVLEFLESNENNWSMNFDRYDNFIHVAESFGYDFKTQKTTHEVQEFLKNKIKSTLYGDGLSQIDFEKVQDHLALRYFSSGEVECKHAFTFVGLIRYVINRLESYSASLDAWVLVRDYLEAYLCLSNYNHDNKSYSSLYNEKKLISKSIVFLNKKGFKTTIESGNIVLSEGSENRLLSAISYRFKKLGYHSIYLTLNCIARHYDNDAKRYFLRPEPSISLNYSADIPWGYLFNVSLANLHNVKKVKRPDKIFLECIELSKHYFCIKNLQTFNKFSDTNHRHDTILSAIQKHILYDQYFSIDQVKSDHIIEMIEGMFTSSLINPLNVNLIIYMDLLKWVSYKSKNYEPLVFTVDEAVQGLNYKYLVKDVEEALIFMSFETDEINASYLRPNEIYKRNYFEKPFVKIDGKFLYVNPIIGNYGFYSCLLELCKRNGADGNLIGKISEELVEKLFTRSGVKFHSNKEYKIPKFVSKELCIQSQKRECDFIIETDDTIIIVELKRKTLTSDARSGDTLKSIIDLSQSFLHALAQTGCHQYMLRRNGKIEFDDGSIIELSGRAVERVALSLFGFFGIQDGSFIHQVLGSLINAKIDSGNVEEDKKINKHLTELHNQYRTDIFSSLYCDGSNPFFNCRFFSVPQFIEMLSNTTNNEQFKLELNRTRHVSTGCKDWFKDYQFIRKLQA
;
A
#
# COMPACT_ATOMS: atom_id res chain seq x y z
N MET A 1 -7.59 -18.32 -23.40
CA MET A 1 -6.25 -17.71 -23.29
C MET A 1 -5.14 -18.72 -23.62
N GLU A 2 -5.09 -19.90 -22.99
CA GLU A 2 -4.04 -20.90 -23.24
C GLU A 2 -3.95 -21.32 -24.70
N SER A 3 -5.07 -21.60 -25.35
CA SER A 3 -5.11 -21.97 -26.79
C SER A 3 -4.52 -20.88 -27.69
N VAL A 4 -4.73 -19.61 -27.36
CA VAL A 4 -4.16 -18.48 -28.13
C VAL A 4 -2.64 -18.39 -27.87
N LEU A 5 -2.18 -18.59 -26.62
CA LEU A 5 -0.75 -18.62 -26.31
C LEU A 5 -0.04 -19.76 -27.04
N GLU A 6 -0.55 -20.99 -26.94
CA GLU A 6 0.00 -22.13 -27.66
C GLU A 6 0.06 -21.90 -29.17
N PHE A 7 -0.98 -21.29 -29.74
CA PHE A 7 -1.02 -20.96 -31.16
C PHE A 7 0.04 -19.92 -31.54
N LEU A 8 0.19 -18.87 -30.73
CA LEU A 8 1.19 -17.82 -30.97
C LEU A 8 2.62 -18.37 -30.85
N GLU A 9 2.89 -19.22 -29.88
CA GLU A 9 4.21 -19.84 -29.67
C GLU A 9 4.53 -20.91 -30.73
N SER A 10 3.59 -21.79 -31.05
CA SER A 10 3.79 -22.88 -31.99
C SER A 10 3.96 -22.41 -33.45
N ASN A 11 3.45 -21.22 -33.76
CA ASN A 11 3.49 -20.64 -35.10
C ASN A 11 4.39 -19.42 -35.17
N GLU A 12 5.45 -19.35 -34.40
CA GLU A 12 6.34 -18.19 -34.21
C GLU A 12 6.74 -17.52 -35.54
N ASN A 13 7.14 -18.31 -36.55
CA ASN A 13 7.56 -17.78 -37.85
C ASN A 13 6.43 -17.10 -38.63
N ASN A 14 5.18 -17.49 -38.42
CA ASN A 14 4.02 -16.90 -39.10
C ASN A 14 3.77 -15.47 -38.64
N TRP A 15 4.30 -15.03 -37.50
CA TRP A 15 4.12 -13.68 -36.97
C TRP A 15 5.20 -12.70 -37.43
N SER A 16 6.16 -13.17 -38.24
CA SER A 16 7.12 -12.28 -38.91
C SER A 16 6.37 -11.39 -39.89
N MET A 17 6.64 -10.08 -39.84
CA MET A 17 6.03 -9.06 -40.69
C MET A 17 7.06 -8.45 -41.63
N ASN A 18 6.65 -8.24 -42.89
CA ASN A 18 7.46 -7.58 -43.90
C ASN A 18 6.91 -6.16 -44.16
N PHE A 19 7.58 -5.15 -43.61
CA PHE A 19 7.12 -3.77 -43.74
C PHE A 19 7.38 -3.14 -45.11
N ASP A 20 8.08 -3.83 -46.00
CA ASP A 20 8.33 -3.44 -47.40
C ASP A 20 7.46 -4.21 -48.40
N ARG A 21 6.44 -4.93 -47.92
CA ARG A 21 5.57 -5.79 -48.76
C ARG A 21 4.72 -5.00 -49.74
N TYR A 22 4.38 -3.77 -49.41
CA TYR A 22 3.49 -2.94 -50.18
C TYR A 22 4.20 -1.67 -50.68
N ASP A 23 4.12 -1.37 -51.98
CA ASP A 23 4.85 -0.25 -52.59
C ASP A 23 4.22 1.11 -52.24
N ASN A 24 2.89 1.17 -52.09
CA ASN A 24 2.16 2.39 -51.79
C ASN A 24 0.77 2.11 -51.22
N PHE A 25 0.06 3.17 -50.82
CA PHE A 25 -1.27 3.05 -50.22
C PHE A 25 -2.35 2.56 -51.17
N ILE A 26 -2.20 2.75 -52.49
CA ILE A 26 -3.14 2.24 -53.51
C ILE A 26 -3.04 0.71 -53.56
N HIS A 27 -1.82 0.18 -53.61
CA HIS A 27 -1.59 -1.27 -53.58
C HIS A 27 -2.18 -1.93 -52.30
N VAL A 28 -2.03 -1.26 -51.13
CA VAL A 28 -2.69 -1.72 -49.92
C VAL A 28 -4.20 -1.68 -50.03
N ALA A 29 -4.76 -0.57 -50.55
CA ALA A 29 -6.20 -0.42 -50.68
C ALA A 29 -6.81 -1.49 -51.58
N GLU A 30 -6.17 -1.74 -52.73
CA GLU A 30 -6.59 -2.79 -53.68
C GLU A 30 -6.51 -4.19 -53.07
N SER A 31 -5.44 -4.48 -52.34
CA SER A 31 -5.24 -5.77 -51.68
C SER A 31 -6.31 -6.09 -50.63
N PHE A 32 -6.86 -5.09 -49.97
CA PHE A 32 -7.86 -5.25 -48.89
C PHE A 32 -9.27 -4.77 -49.27
N GLY A 33 -9.50 -4.45 -50.58
CA GLY A 33 -10.82 -4.09 -51.10
C GLY A 33 -11.36 -2.76 -50.57
N TYR A 34 -10.50 -1.78 -50.31
CA TYR A 34 -10.90 -0.43 -49.90
C TYR A 34 -11.42 0.34 -51.15
N ASP A 35 -12.63 0.84 -51.02
CA ASP A 35 -13.24 1.66 -52.06
C ASP A 35 -13.12 3.17 -51.72
N PHE A 36 -12.40 3.92 -52.59
CA PHE A 36 -12.23 5.37 -52.40
C PHE A 36 -13.50 6.12 -52.81
N LYS A 37 -14.20 6.71 -51.86
CA LYS A 37 -15.44 7.45 -52.10
C LYS A 37 -15.23 8.92 -52.54
N THR A 38 -14.25 9.60 -51.99
CA THR A 38 -14.03 11.05 -52.20
C THR A 38 -12.61 11.43 -52.51
N GLN A 39 -11.70 11.31 -51.54
CA GLN A 39 -10.29 11.64 -51.64
C GLN A 39 -9.43 10.39 -51.46
N LYS A 40 -8.36 10.30 -52.23
CA LYS A 40 -7.37 9.23 -52.10
C LYS A 40 -6.26 9.67 -51.19
N THR A 41 -6.32 9.30 -49.91
CA THR A 41 -5.29 9.62 -48.94
C THR A 41 -4.78 8.39 -48.17
N THR A 42 -3.52 8.38 -47.84
CA THR A 42 -2.92 7.34 -47.00
C THR A 42 -3.68 7.22 -45.65
N HIS A 43 -4.11 8.34 -45.10
CA HIS A 43 -4.82 8.37 -43.82
C HIS A 43 -6.18 7.63 -43.88
N GLU A 44 -6.94 7.75 -44.94
CA GLU A 44 -8.23 7.03 -45.08
C GLU A 44 -8.03 5.51 -45.11
N VAL A 45 -6.99 5.04 -45.80
CA VAL A 45 -6.64 3.60 -45.82
C VAL A 45 -6.15 3.13 -44.48
N GLN A 46 -5.33 3.96 -43.79
CA GLN A 46 -4.90 3.63 -42.42
C GLN A 46 -6.07 3.49 -41.46
N GLU A 47 -7.02 4.43 -41.44
CA GLU A 47 -8.20 4.36 -40.57
C GLU A 47 -9.11 3.16 -40.93
N PHE A 48 -9.25 2.85 -42.21
CA PHE A 48 -9.93 1.63 -42.64
C PHE A 48 -9.27 0.37 -42.07
N LEU A 49 -7.96 0.20 -42.22
CA LEU A 49 -7.20 -0.93 -41.67
C LEU A 49 -7.30 -1.01 -40.14
N LYS A 50 -7.16 0.11 -39.48
CA LYS A 50 -7.32 0.18 -38.02
C LYS A 50 -8.70 -0.27 -37.54
N ASN A 51 -9.76 0.11 -38.29
CA ASN A 51 -11.11 -0.35 -38.00
C ASN A 51 -11.28 -1.84 -38.30
N LYS A 52 -10.64 -2.36 -39.35
CA LYS A 52 -10.61 -3.81 -39.65
C LYS A 52 -9.92 -4.59 -38.54
N ILE A 53 -8.75 -4.13 -38.06
CA ILE A 53 -8.06 -4.73 -36.92
C ILE A 53 -8.98 -4.78 -35.68
N LYS A 54 -9.61 -3.64 -35.35
CA LYS A 54 -10.56 -3.58 -34.23
C LYS A 54 -11.72 -4.54 -34.36
N SER A 55 -12.42 -4.50 -35.50
CA SER A 55 -13.64 -5.31 -35.74
C SER A 55 -13.34 -6.81 -35.83
N THR A 56 -12.18 -7.19 -36.35
CA THR A 56 -11.75 -8.60 -36.47
C THR A 56 -11.30 -9.16 -35.13
N LEU A 57 -10.61 -8.35 -34.36
CA LEU A 57 -10.08 -8.77 -33.04
C LEU A 57 -11.10 -8.62 -31.91
N TYR A 58 -12.13 -7.76 -32.09
CA TYR A 58 -13.22 -7.65 -31.12
C TYR A 58 -14.11 -8.90 -31.15
N GLY A 59 -14.32 -9.53 -30.02
CA GLY A 59 -15.15 -10.73 -29.92
C GLY A 59 -15.11 -11.35 -28.52
N ASP A 60 -15.84 -12.43 -28.36
CA ASP A 60 -15.91 -13.16 -27.11
C ASP A 60 -14.75 -14.15 -26.98
N GLY A 61 -14.29 -14.36 -25.75
CA GLY A 61 -13.34 -15.41 -25.39
C GLY A 61 -12.11 -14.96 -24.64
N LEU A 62 -11.61 -13.72 -24.81
CA LEU A 62 -10.53 -13.15 -24.04
C LEU A 62 -10.97 -11.80 -23.46
N SER A 63 -10.86 -11.65 -22.17
CA SER A 63 -10.98 -10.34 -21.51
C SER A 63 -9.76 -9.47 -21.83
N GLN A 64 -9.85 -8.18 -21.54
CA GLN A 64 -8.68 -7.30 -21.60
C GLN A 64 -7.53 -7.79 -20.72
N ILE A 65 -7.85 -8.34 -19.54
CA ILE A 65 -6.86 -8.90 -18.59
C ILE A 65 -6.17 -10.11 -19.23
N ASP A 66 -6.90 -10.96 -19.92
CA ASP A 66 -6.33 -12.12 -20.62
C ASP A 66 -5.39 -11.70 -21.74
N PHE A 67 -5.75 -10.67 -22.50
CA PHE A 67 -4.85 -10.12 -23.54
C PHE A 67 -3.56 -9.54 -22.93
N GLU A 68 -3.66 -8.82 -21.81
CA GLU A 68 -2.49 -8.30 -21.09
C GLU A 68 -1.62 -9.46 -20.58
N LYS A 69 -2.21 -10.56 -20.09
CA LYS A 69 -1.46 -11.77 -19.70
C LYS A 69 -0.76 -12.45 -20.87
N VAL A 70 -1.40 -12.51 -22.04
CA VAL A 70 -0.76 -13.01 -23.28
C VAL A 70 0.47 -12.18 -23.62
N GLN A 71 0.33 -10.86 -23.57
CA GLN A 71 1.43 -9.94 -23.83
C GLN A 71 2.57 -10.07 -22.83
N ASP A 72 2.24 -10.19 -21.54
CA ASP A 72 3.21 -10.39 -20.45
C ASP A 72 3.96 -11.72 -20.60
N HIS A 73 3.26 -12.79 -20.95
CA HIS A 73 3.85 -14.11 -21.18
C HIS A 73 4.91 -14.05 -22.29
N LEU A 74 4.53 -13.53 -23.45
CA LEU A 74 5.43 -13.43 -24.61
C LEU A 74 6.63 -12.52 -24.31
N ALA A 75 6.41 -11.39 -23.62
CA ALA A 75 7.48 -10.49 -23.21
C ALA A 75 8.48 -11.17 -22.27
N LEU A 76 8.00 -11.88 -21.26
CA LEU A 76 8.85 -12.58 -20.30
C LEU A 76 9.65 -13.70 -20.98
N ARG A 77 9.02 -14.50 -21.88
CA ARG A 77 9.70 -15.54 -22.67
C ARG A 77 10.79 -14.91 -23.55
N TYR A 78 10.46 -13.86 -24.28
CA TYR A 78 11.38 -13.15 -25.17
C TYR A 78 12.62 -12.63 -24.41
N PHE A 79 12.43 -11.87 -23.34
CA PHE A 79 13.56 -11.30 -22.61
C PHE A 79 14.33 -12.32 -21.76
N SER A 80 13.69 -13.38 -21.24
CA SER A 80 14.39 -14.40 -20.45
C SER A 80 15.25 -15.35 -21.30
N SER A 81 14.90 -15.52 -22.57
CA SER A 81 15.69 -16.31 -23.54
C SER A 81 16.86 -15.53 -24.19
N GLY A 82 17.08 -14.27 -23.80
CA GLY A 82 18.07 -13.40 -24.44
C GLY A 82 17.60 -12.82 -25.77
N GLU A 83 16.33 -12.53 -25.88
CA GLU A 83 15.68 -11.92 -27.05
C GLU A 83 15.58 -12.87 -28.26
N VAL A 84 15.45 -14.16 -28.01
CA VAL A 84 15.39 -15.20 -29.05
C VAL A 84 13.98 -15.82 -29.17
N GLU A 85 13.46 -16.40 -28.07
CA GLU A 85 12.17 -17.08 -28.10
C GLU A 85 11.02 -16.09 -28.20
N CYS A 86 9.95 -16.45 -28.93
CA CYS A 86 8.73 -15.66 -29.08
C CYS A 86 8.94 -14.25 -29.65
N LYS A 87 10.01 -14.00 -30.39
CA LYS A 87 10.36 -12.65 -30.92
C LYS A 87 9.28 -12.07 -31.80
N HIS A 88 8.79 -12.84 -32.75
CA HIS A 88 7.80 -12.36 -33.72
C HIS A 88 6.40 -12.27 -33.12
N ALA A 89 5.99 -13.25 -32.32
CA ALA A 89 4.72 -13.23 -31.60
C ALA A 89 4.67 -12.07 -30.59
N PHE A 90 5.74 -11.85 -29.84
CA PHE A 90 5.86 -10.69 -28.91
C PHE A 90 5.73 -9.36 -29.66
N THR A 91 6.45 -9.21 -30.79
CA THR A 91 6.41 -8.01 -31.61
C THR A 91 5.01 -7.78 -32.15
N PHE A 92 4.39 -8.82 -32.71
CA PHE A 92 3.05 -8.78 -33.28
C PHE A 92 2.01 -8.31 -32.25
N VAL A 93 1.93 -8.97 -31.09
CA VAL A 93 0.95 -8.63 -30.04
C VAL A 93 1.19 -7.21 -29.50
N GLY A 94 2.46 -6.81 -29.36
CA GLY A 94 2.81 -5.47 -28.93
C GLY A 94 2.41 -4.39 -29.93
N LEU A 95 2.53 -4.64 -31.23
CA LEU A 95 2.12 -3.73 -32.28
C LEU A 95 0.59 -3.62 -32.41
N ILE A 96 -0.17 -4.70 -32.13
CA ILE A 96 -1.61 -4.60 -31.97
C ILE A 96 -1.97 -3.50 -30.95
N ARG A 97 -1.37 -3.57 -29.77
CA ARG A 97 -1.63 -2.57 -28.72
C ARG A 97 -1.22 -1.15 -29.13
N TYR A 98 -0.15 -1.02 -29.88
CA TYR A 98 0.32 0.27 -30.40
C TYR A 98 -0.72 0.89 -31.36
N VAL A 99 -1.32 0.09 -32.26
CA VAL A 99 -2.24 0.59 -33.32
C VAL A 99 -3.64 0.83 -32.78
N ILE A 100 -4.21 -0.09 -32.02
CA ILE A 100 -5.63 -0.03 -31.61
C ILE A 100 -5.86 0.37 -30.15
N ASN A 101 -4.80 0.55 -29.39
CA ASN A 101 -4.83 0.81 -27.96
C ASN A 101 -5.45 -0.37 -27.18
N ARG A 102 -6.69 -0.27 -26.71
CA ARG A 102 -7.36 -1.30 -25.91
C ARG A 102 -8.75 -1.59 -26.43
N LEU A 103 -9.16 -2.87 -26.34
CA LEU A 103 -10.54 -3.34 -26.53
C LEU A 103 -11.09 -3.85 -25.21
N GLU A 104 -12.40 -3.86 -25.05
CA GLU A 104 -13.07 -4.42 -23.87
C GLU A 104 -12.95 -5.94 -23.82
N SER A 105 -13.00 -6.57 -25.01
CA SER A 105 -12.84 -8.02 -25.19
C SER A 105 -12.13 -8.33 -26.51
N TYR A 106 -11.52 -9.50 -26.58
CA TYR A 106 -10.76 -9.96 -27.73
C TYR A 106 -11.24 -11.34 -28.16
N SER A 107 -11.22 -11.59 -29.47
CA SER A 107 -11.60 -12.87 -30.06
C SER A 107 -10.62 -13.98 -29.64
N ALA A 108 -11.17 -15.13 -29.27
CA ALA A 108 -10.39 -16.36 -29.08
C ALA A 108 -10.21 -17.14 -30.41
N SER A 109 -10.81 -16.69 -31.54
CA SER A 109 -10.65 -17.33 -32.82
C SER A 109 -9.26 -17.15 -33.40
N LEU A 110 -8.56 -18.24 -33.64
CA LEU A 110 -7.19 -18.22 -34.17
C LEU A 110 -7.12 -17.61 -35.58
N ASP A 111 -8.17 -17.82 -36.42
CA ASP A 111 -8.28 -17.22 -37.76
C ASP A 111 -8.33 -15.69 -37.68
N ALA A 112 -8.99 -15.15 -36.66
CA ALA A 112 -9.04 -13.70 -36.46
C ALA A 112 -7.62 -13.12 -36.23
N TRP A 113 -6.76 -13.80 -35.46
CA TRP A 113 -5.40 -13.37 -35.23
C TRP A 113 -4.53 -13.38 -36.48
N VAL A 114 -4.73 -14.38 -37.36
CA VAL A 114 -4.05 -14.45 -38.69
C VAL A 114 -4.44 -13.26 -39.54
N LEU A 115 -5.74 -12.98 -39.68
CA LEU A 115 -6.23 -11.84 -40.45
C LEU A 115 -5.73 -10.48 -39.87
N VAL A 116 -5.71 -10.36 -38.57
CA VAL A 116 -5.22 -9.16 -37.92
C VAL A 116 -3.73 -8.93 -38.23
N ARG A 117 -2.94 -9.99 -38.32
CA ARG A 117 -1.52 -9.89 -38.71
C ARG A 117 -1.37 -9.23 -40.07
N ASP A 118 -2.17 -9.64 -41.09
CA ASP A 118 -2.08 -9.07 -42.43
C ASP A 118 -2.53 -7.60 -42.47
N TYR A 119 -3.63 -7.25 -41.78
CA TYR A 119 -4.07 -5.86 -41.65
C TYR A 119 -3.06 -4.99 -40.94
N LEU A 120 -2.39 -5.53 -39.87
CA LEU A 120 -1.39 -4.81 -39.08
C LEU A 120 -0.13 -4.55 -39.90
N GLU A 121 0.36 -5.53 -40.67
CA GLU A 121 1.48 -5.40 -41.60
C GLU A 121 1.24 -4.27 -42.61
N ALA A 122 0.07 -4.28 -43.25
CA ALA A 122 -0.33 -3.26 -44.21
C ALA A 122 -0.43 -1.85 -43.56
N TYR A 123 -1.02 -1.76 -42.36
CA TYR A 123 -1.12 -0.50 -41.64
C TYR A 123 0.27 0.09 -41.30
N LEU A 124 1.21 -0.76 -40.89
CA LEU A 124 2.55 -0.35 -40.52
C LEU A 124 3.41 0.04 -41.72
N CYS A 125 3.23 -0.65 -42.87
CA CYS A 125 3.86 -0.20 -44.13
C CYS A 125 3.45 1.23 -44.49
N LEU A 126 2.17 1.58 -44.36
CA LEU A 126 1.68 2.93 -44.63
C LEU A 126 2.11 3.98 -43.58
N SER A 127 2.46 3.55 -42.39
CA SER A 127 2.82 4.43 -41.29
C SER A 127 4.29 4.82 -41.28
N ASN A 128 5.10 4.36 -42.23
CA ASN A 128 6.55 4.45 -42.22
C ASN A 128 7.15 4.03 -40.86
N TYR A 129 6.62 2.94 -40.32
CA TYR A 129 7.01 2.44 -39.01
C TYR A 129 8.49 2.03 -39.02
N ASN A 130 9.29 2.69 -38.22
CA ASN A 130 10.70 2.33 -38.05
C ASN A 130 10.83 1.35 -36.89
N HIS A 131 11.28 0.13 -37.17
CA HIS A 131 11.50 -0.94 -36.19
C HIS A 131 12.50 -0.56 -35.07
N ASP A 132 13.40 0.40 -35.34
CA ASP A 132 14.40 0.90 -34.38
C ASP A 132 13.81 1.89 -33.35
N ASN A 133 12.50 2.05 -33.30
CA ASN A 133 11.85 3.01 -32.44
C ASN A 133 12.02 2.60 -30.96
N LYS A 134 13.04 3.18 -30.29
CA LYS A 134 13.38 2.94 -28.88
C LYS A 134 12.20 3.14 -27.92
N SER A 135 11.15 3.86 -28.33
CA SER A 135 9.95 4.09 -27.53
C SER A 135 9.19 2.81 -27.20
N TYR A 136 9.13 1.86 -28.15
CA TYR A 136 8.47 0.57 -27.93
C TYR A 136 9.19 -0.27 -26.87
N SER A 137 10.51 -0.33 -26.92
CA SER A 137 11.29 -1.12 -25.95
C SER A 137 11.22 -0.58 -24.52
N SER A 138 10.93 0.72 -24.35
CA SER A 138 10.81 1.33 -23.03
C SER A 138 9.56 0.90 -22.27
N LEU A 139 8.48 0.53 -22.99
CA LEU A 139 7.24 0.02 -22.39
C LEU A 139 7.45 -1.32 -21.64
N TYR A 140 8.52 -2.04 -21.96
CA TYR A 140 8.80 -3.37 -21.41
C TYR A 140 9.98 -3.41 -20.43
N ASN A 141 10.47 -2.27 -19.97
CA ASN A 141 11.60 -2.23 -19.03
C ASN A 141 11.33 -3.02 -17.75
N GLU A 142 10.09 -3.02 -17.27
CA GLU A 142 9.65 -3.86 -16.17
C GLU A 142 9.87 -5.35 -16.49
N LYS A 143 9.38 -5.82 -17.63
CA LYS A 143 9.51 -7.23 -18.03
C LYS A 143 10.96 -7.63 -18.27
N LYS A 144 11.79 -6.72 -18.80
CA LYS A 144 13.26 -6.92 -18.91
C LYS A 144 13.92 -7.14 -17.55
N LEU A 145 13.52 -6.35 -16.55
CA LEU A 145 14.08 -6.47 -15.21
C LEU A 145 13.65 -7.78 -14.53
N ILE A 146 12.37 -8.13 -14.64
CA ILE A 146 11.84 -9.40 -14.13
C ILE A 146 12.53 -10.57 -14.81
N SER A 147 12.71 -10.52 -16.13
CA SER A 147 13.43 -11.55 -16.90
C SER A 147 14.88 -11.71 -16.47
N LYS A 148 15.60 -10.62 -16.16
CA LYS A 148 16.94 -10.70 -15.55
C LYS A 148 16.93 -11.48 -14.25
N SER A 149 15.88 -11.34 -13.44
CA SER A 149 15.73 -12.07 -12.17
C SER A 149 15.42 -13.54 -12.41
N ILE A 150 14.60 -13.87 -13.41
CA ILE A 150 14.37 -15.26 -13.86
C ILE A 150 15.69 -15.92 -14.26
N VAL A 151 16.46 -15.27 -15.12
CA VAL A 151 17.77 -15.78 -15.60
C VAL A 151 18.76 -15.95 -14.44
N PHE A 152 18.81 -15.00 -13.49
CA PHE A 152 19.66 -15.09 -12.32
C PHE A 152 19.31 -16.31 -11.45
N LEU A 153 18.02 -16.50 -11.13
CA LEU A 153 17.55 -17.61 -10.30
C LEU A 153 17.80 -18.96 -10.97
N ASN A 154 17.53 -19.07 -12.28
CA ASN A 154 17.79 -20.28 -13.05
C ASN A 154 19.28 -20.62 -13.08
N LYS A 155 20.18 -19.63 -13.27
CA LYS A 155 21.65 -19.82 -13.19
C LYS A 155 22.12 -20.27 -11.79
N LYS A 156 21.38 -19.91 -10.73
CA LYS A 156 21.64 -20.37 -9.36
C LYS A 156 21.01 -21.73 -9.05
N GLY A 157 20.35 -22.37 -10.01
CA GLY A 157 19.71 -23.68 -9.88
C GLY A 157 18.30 -23.66 -9.29
N PHE A 158 17.66 -22.46 -9.21
CA PHE A 158 16.27 -22.32 -8.76
C PHE A 158 15.36 -22.24 -9.99
N LYS A 159 14.77 -23.37 -10.38
CA LYS A 159 13.92 -23.47 -11.57
C LYS A 159 12.69 -22.56 -11.51
N THR A 160 12.57 -21.68 -12.47
CA THR A 160 11.37 -20.85 -12.71
C THR A 160 10.75 -21.25 -14.05
N THR A 161 9.42 -21.23 -14.14
CA THR A 161 8.61 -21.36 -15.36
C THR A 161 7.75 -20.13 -15.55
N ILE A 162 7.37 -19.87 -16.79
CA ILE A 162 6.43 -18.79 -17.15
C ILE A 162 5.16 -19.48 -17.63
N GLU A 163 4.06 -19.30 -16.89
CA GLU A 163 2.79 -19.97 -17.13
C GLU A 163 1.70 -18.90 -17.24
N SER A 164 1.14 -18.74 -18.43
CA SER A 164 0.05 -17.77 -18.70
C SER A 164 0.34 -16.35 -18.18
N GLY A 165 1.58 -15.87 -18.38
CA GLY A 165 2.03 -14.54 -17.94
C GLY A 165 2.43 -14.45 -16.48
N ASN A 166 2.25 -15.52 -15.69
CA ASN A 166 2.71 -15.59 -14.31
C ASN A 166 4.08 -16.31 -14.24
N ILE A 167 4.88 -15.91 -13.25
CA ILE A 167 6.17 -16.57 -13.01
C ILE A 167 5.98 -17.52 -11.83
N VAL A 168 6.23 -18.80 -12.10
CA VAL A 168 6.10 -19.86 -11.13
C VAL A 168 7.50 -20.35 -10.75
N LEU A 169 7.83 -20.24 -9.48
CA LEU A 169 8.98 -20.90 -8.90
C LEU A 169 8.50 -22.24 -8.34
N SER A 170 9.01 -23.36 -8.85
CA SER A 170 8.59 -24.68 -8.35
C SER A 170 8.76 -24.78 -6.84
N GLU A 171 7.84 -25.43 -6.14
CA GLU A 171 7.86 -25.54 -4.67
C GLU A 171 9.20 -26.06 -4.14
N GLY A 172 9.76 -27.05 -4.79
CA GLY A 172 11.09 -27.56 -4.45
C GLY A 172 12.21 -26.55 -4.66
N SER A 173 12.11 -25.66 -5.65
CA SER A 173 13.07 -24.57 -5.88
C SER A 173 12.86 -23.44 -4.88
N GLU A 174 11.62 -23.08 -4.57
CA GLU A 174 11.32 -22.06 -3.56
C GLU A 174 11.83 -22.48 -2.18
N ASN A 175 11.56 -23.71 -1.77
CA ASN A 175 12.07 -24.27 -0.51
C ASN A 175 13.58 -24.26 -0.42
N ARG A 176 14.29 -24.65 -1.49
CA ARG A 176 15.76 -24.60 -1.56
C ARG A 176 16.29 -23.17 -1.49
N LEU A 177 15.66 -22.22 -2.16
CA LEU A 177 16.04 -20.81 -2.14
C LEU A 177 15.89 -20.22 -0.74
N LEU A 178 14.72 -20.40 -0.12
CA LEU A 178 14.46 -19.95 1.24
C LEU A 178 15.40 -20.61 2.26
N SER A 179 15.66 -21.90 2.11
CA SER A 179 16.65 -22.62 2.94
C SER A 179 18.07 -22.07 2.74
N ALA A 180 18.42 -21.68 1.51
CA ALA A 180 19.73 -21.08 1.24
C ALA A 180 19.88 -19.70 1.90
N ILE A 181 18.80 -18.90 1.94
CA ILE A 181 18.75 -17.62 2.66
C ILE A 181 18.86 -17.88 4.17
N SER A 182 17.99 -18.76 4.73
CA SER A 182 17.99 -19.11 6.15
C SER A 182 19.34 -19.60 6.64
N TYR A 183 19.98 -20.49 5.90
CA TYR A 183 21.31 -21.00 6.23
C TYR A 183 22.35 -19.87 6.38
N ARG A 184 22.31 -18.86 5.52
CA ARG A 184 23.20 -17.71 5.58
C ARG A 184 22.91 -16.84 6.79
N PHE A 185 21.63 -16.58 7.09
CA PHE A 185 21.25 -15.85 8.29
C PHE A 185 21.64 -16.60 9.57
N LYS A 186 21.46 -17.93 9.62
CA LYS A 186 21.96 -18.77 10.73
C LYS A 186 23.48 -18.66 10.93
N LYS A 187 24.24 -18.56 9.83
CA LYS A 187 25.70 -18.31 9.94
C LYS A 187 26.04 -16.92 10.47
N LEU A 188 25.25 -15.91 10.13
CA LEU A 188 25.47 -14.54 10.59
C LEU A 188 25.04 -14.33 12.04
N GLY A 189 24.00 -15.06 12.48
CA GLY A 189 23.42 -14.86 13.81
C GLY A 189 23.05 -13.41 14.06
N TYR A 190 23.31 -12.92 15.28
CA TYR A 190 22.99 -11.54 15.64
C TYR A 190 23.73 -10.46 14.81
N HIS A 191 24.84 -10.80 14.12
CA HIS A 191 25.49 -9.86 13.20
C HIS A 191 24.58 -9.43 12.04
N SER A 192 23.60 -10.27 11.67
CA SER A 192 22.69 -9.96 10.59
C SER A 192 21.85 -8.73 10.83
N ILE A 193 21.39 -8.45 12.07
CA ILE A 193 20.60 -7.26 12.39
C ILE A 193 21.44 -5.98 12.25
N TYR A 194 22.70 -6.00 12.70
CA TYR A 194 23.61 -4.86 12.52
C TYR A 194 23.86 -4.55 11.06
N LEU A 195 24.11 -5.59 10.23
CA LEU A 195 24.30 -5.42 8.79
C LEU A 195 23.05 -4.88 8.10
N THR A 196 21.89 -5.39 8.47
CA THR A 196 20.61 -4.90 7.94
C THR A 196 20.40 -3.43 8.30
N LEU A 197 20.56 -3.07 9.59
CA LEU A 197 20.36 -1.69 10.04
C LEU A 197 21.39 -0.73 9.41
N ASN A 198 22.66 -1.12 9.26
CA ASN A 198 23.67 -0.32 8.58
C ASN A 198 23.31 -0.04 7.11
N CYS A 199 22.71 -1.02 6.44
CA CYS A 199 22.27 -0.81 5.05
C CYS A 199 21.07 0.13 4.97
N ILE A 200 20.07 -0.04 5.83
CA ILE A 200 18.88 0.82 5.83
C ILE A 200 19.16 2.22 6.37
N ALA A 201 20.21 2.40 7.17
CA ALA A 201 20.62 3.72 7.70
C ALA A 201 20.88 4.74 6.58
N ARG A 202 21.27 4.29 5.39
CA ARG A 202 21.46 5.14 4.20
C ARG A 202 20.16 5.76 3.68
N HIS A 203 19.02 5.23 4.07
CA HIS A 203 17.68 5.69 3.71
C HIS A 203 17.04 6.51 4.83
N TYR A 204 17.79 6.82 5.89
CA TYR A 204 17.33 7.65 6.98
C TYR A 204 17.32 9.13 6.60
N ASP A 205 16.16 9.75 6.71
CA ASP A 205 15.98 11.19 6.51
C ASP A 205 15.98 11.88 7.88
N ASN A 206 16.92 12.82 8.09
CA ASN A 206 17.10 13.51 9.38
C ASN A 206 15.95 14.49 9.66
N ASP A 207 15.34 15.07 8.65
CA ASP A 207 14.23 16.01 8.80
C ASP A 207 12.94 15.26 9.18
N ALA A 208 12.68 14.14 8.48
CA ALA A 208 11.56 13.26 8.77
C ALA A 208 11.75 12.42 10.02
N LYS A 209 12.99 12.25 10.47
CA LYS A 209 13.39 11.31 11.52
C LYS A 209 12.85 9.90 11.28
N ARG A 210 12.94 9.41 10.03
CA ARG A 210 12.46 8.08 9.62
C ARG A 210 13.21 7.55 8.39
N TYR A 211 13.02 6.26 8.09
CA TYR A 211 13.58 5.64 6.89
C TYR A 211 12.60 5.75 5.72
N PHE A 212 13.09 6.21 4.56
CA PHE A 212 12.37 6.13 3.30
C PHE A 212 12.91 4.96 2.46
N LEU A 213 12.39 3.77 2.71
CA LEU A 213 12.85 2.53 2.08
C LEU A 213 12.24 2.29 0.69
N ARG A 214 11.12 2.93 0.40
CA ARG A 214 10.49 2.86 -0.91
C ARG A 214 11.17 3.85 -1.85
N PRO A 215 11.79 3.39 -2.96
CA PRO A 215 12.42 4.30 -3.92
C PRO A 215 11.37 5.17 -4.62
N GLU A 216 11.79 6.34 -5.07
CA GLU A 216 10.96 7.15 -5.96
C GLU A 216 10.84 6.43 -7.30
N PRO A 217 9.61 6.28 -7.83
CA PRO A 217 9.43 5.74 -9.17
C PRO A 217 10.13 6.68 -10.16
N SER A 218 11.17 6.19 -10.79
CA SER A 218 11.97 6.98 -11.70
C SER A 218 11.20 7.33 -12.96
N ILE A 219 11.36 8.57 -13.42
CA ILE A 219 11.03 8.96 -14.80
C ILE A 219 12.13 8.43 -15.76
N SER A 220 13.33 8.12 -15.22
CA SER A 220 14.42 7.58 -15.98
C SER A 220 14.23 6.11 -16.30
N LEU A 221 14.74 5.68 -17.45
CA LEU A 221 14.61 4.32 -17.99
C LEU A 221 15.46 3.26 -17.27
N ASN A 222 16.20 3.63 -16.22
CA ASN A 222 17.04 2.72 -15.44
C ASN A 222 16.30 2.17 -14.23
N TYR A 223 15.57 1.09 -14.45
CA TYR A 223 14.92 0.35 -13.37
C TYR A 223 15.89 -0.62 -12.69
N SER A 224 15.78 -0.71 -11.38
CA SER A 224 16.44 -1.75 -10.57
C SER A 224 15.40 -2.51 -9.76
N ALA A 225 15.68 -3.75 -9.44
CA ALA A 225 14.84 -4.49 -8.50
C ALA A 225 15.02 -3.91 -7.09
N ASP A 226 13.92 -3.73 -6.38
CA ASP A 226 13.92 -3.23 -5.01
C ASP A 226 14.49 -4.29 -4.05
N ILE A 227 15.16 -3.81 -3.01
CA ILE A 227 15.67 -4.70 -1.97
C ILE A 227 14.57 -4.87 -0.92
N PRO A 228 14.18 -6.12 -0.59
CA PRO A 228 13.11 -6.38 0.36
C PRO A 228 13.59 -6.22 1.82
N TRP A 229 13.81 -4.98 2.23
CA TRP A 229 14.36 -4.65 3.56
C TRP A 229 13.50 -5.16 4.71
N GLY A 230 12.17 -5.09 4.58
CA GLY A 230 11.25 -5.62 5.59
C GLY A 230 11.39 -7.13 5.77
N TYR A 231 11.54 -7.87 4.66
CA TYR A 231 11.79 -9.31 4.72
C TYR A 231 13.14 -9.63 5.36
N LEU A 232 14.22 -8.98 4.89
CA LEU A 232 15.58 -9.18 5.42
C LEU A 232 15.68 -8.84 6.91
N PHE A 233 15.05 -7.75 7.33
CA PHE A 233 14.96 -7.35 8.75
C PHE A 233 14.27 -8.44 9.59
N ASN A 234 13.11 -8.91 9.16
CA ASN A 234 12.37 -9.93 9.92
C ASN A 234 13.09 -11.28 9.98
N VAL A 235 13.78 -11.70 8.89
CA VAL A 235 14.62 -12.91 8.91
C VAL A 235 15.84 -12.72 9.81
N SER A 236 16.42 -11.52 9.88
CA SER A 236 17.53 -11.26 10.80
C SER A 236 17.10 -11.38 12.27
N LEU A 237 15.91 -10.87 12.62
CA LEU A 237 15.35 -11.03 13.96
C LEU A 237 15.06 -12.50 14.31
N ALA A 238 14.61 -13.31 13.36
CA ALA A 238 14.41 -14.75 13.56
C ALA A 238 15.71 -15.55 13.75
N ASN A 239 16.88 -14.90 13.68
CA ASN A 239 18.19 -15.56 13.75
C ASN A 239 19.15 -14.84 14.72
N LEU A 240 18.66 -14.33 15.84
CA LEU A 240 19.45 -13.56 16.84
C LEU A 240 20.31 -14.40 17.78
N HIS A 241 20.70 -15.61 17.40
CA HIS A 241 21.60 -16.42 18.21
C HIS A 241 23.05 -15.96 18.12
N ASN A 242 23.80 -16.23 19.16
CA ASN A 242 25.22 -15.86 19.21
C ASN A 242 26.09 -16.76 18.30
N VAL A 243 26.98 -16.15 17.52
CA VAL A 243 27.94 -16.84 16.65
C VAL A 243 29.34 -16.38 17.01
N LYS A 244 30.20 -17.30 17.45
CA LYS A 244 31.53 -16.99 17.99
C LYS A 244 32.46 -16.26 17.00
N LYS A 245 32.42 -16.59 15.71
CA LYS A 245 33.23 -15.93 14.67
C LYS A 245 32.67 -16.16 13.28
N VAL A 246 32.39 -15.09 12.57
CA VAL A 246 31.92 -15.13 11.17
C VAL A 246 33.04 -14.63 10.25
N LYS A 247 33.44 -15.46 9.29
CA LYS A 247 34.37 -15.02 8.23
C LYS A 247 33.61 -14.30 7.13
N ARG A 248 34.03 -13.07 6.78
CA ARG A 248 33.47 -12.24 5.70
C ARG A 248 31.94 -12.08 5.81
N PRO A 249 31.42 -11.55 6.93
CA PRO A 249 29.98 -11.42 7.17
C PRO A 249 29.29 -10.58 6.08
N ASP A 250 29.93 -9.48 5.63
CA ASP A 250 29.40 -8.64 4.56
C ASP A 250 29.14 -9.41 3.27
N LYS A 251 30.07 -10.30 2.86
CA LYS A 251 29.88 -11.11 1.65
C LYS A 251 28.68 -12.04 1.78
N ILE A 252 28.54 -12.71 2.94
CA ILE A 252 27.39 -13.60 3.20
C ILE A 252 26.09 -12.82 3.16
N PHE A 253 26.07 -11.61 3.75
CA PHE A 253 24.89 -10.75 3.78
C PHE A 253 24.53 -10.24 2.38
N LEU A 254 25.51 -9.80 1.58
CA LEU A 254 25.29 -9.40 0.18
C LEU A 254 24.68 -10.54 -0.66
N GLU A 255 25.10 -11.78 -0.44
CA GLU A 255 24.48 -12.95 -1.10
C GLU A 255 23.00 -13.12 -0.68
N CYS A 256 22.66 -12.83 0.58
CA CYS A 256 21.25 -12.83 1.03
C CYS A 256 20.45 -11.72 0.33
N ILE A 257 21.01 -10.52 0.23
CA ILE A 257 20.38 -9.40 -0.48
C ILE A 257 20.09 -9.78 -1.93
N GLU A 258 21.09 -10.29 -2.66
CA GLU A 258 20.92 -10.64 -4.08
C GLU A 258 19.89 -11.76 -4.30
N LEU A 259 19.91 -12.81 -3.48
CA LEU A 259 18.90 -13.88 -3.57
C LEU A 259 17.50 -13.36 -3.27
N SER A 260 17.33 -12.59 -2.21
CA SER A 260 16.04 -12.04 -1.83
C SER A 260 15.51 -11.03 -2.85
N LYS A 261 16.37 -10.14 -3.35
CA LYS A 261 16.04 -9.14 -4.36
C LYS A 261 15.46 -9.78 -5.62
N HIS A 262 16.13 -10.80 -6.18
CA HIS A 262 15.65 -11.49 -7.37
C HIS A 262 14.40 -12.35 -7.09
N TYR A 263 14.30 -12.96 -5.91
CA TYR A 263 13.12 -13.70 -5.50
C TYR A 263 11.87 -12.81 -5.40
N PHE A 264 12.00 -11.63 -4.80
CA PHE A 264 10.87 -10.69 -4.69
C PHE A 264 10.57 -9.96 -6.00
N CYS A 265 11.56 -9.76 -6.87
CA CYS A 265 11.35 -9.19 -8.19
C CYS A 265 10.39 -10.05 -9.05
N ILE A 266 10.54 -11.38 -9.00
CA ILE A 266 9.64 -12.28 -9.74
C ILE A 266 8.23 -12.39 -9.13
N LYS A 267 8.00 -11.92 -7.90
CA LYS A 267 6.64 -11.81 -7.32
C LYS A 267 5.85 -10.62 -7.91
N ASN A 268 6.49 -9.76 -8.67
CA ASN A 268 5.89 -8.62 -9.38
C ASN A 268 5.07 -7.67 -8.46
N LEU A 269 5.58 -7.41 -7.27
CA LEU A 269 4.95 -6.49 -6.30
C LEU A 269 5.43 -5.05 -6.47
N GLN A 270 6.62 -4.86 -7.01
CA GLN A 270 7.26 -3.56 -7.20
C GLN A 270 6.48 -2.69 -8.19
N THR A 271 6.32 -1.42 -7.88
CA THR A 271 5.78 -0.42 -8.79
C THR A 271 6.91 0.21 -9.60
N PHE A 272 6.97 -0.06 -10.89
CA PHE A 272 8.07 0.38 -11.75
C PHE A 272 7.86 1.77 -12.35
N ASN A 273 6.60 2.18 -12.49
CA ASN A 273 6.24 3.42 -13.16
C ASN A 273 5.28 4.22 -12.28
N LYS A 274 5.50 5.53 -12.19
CA LYS A 274 4.63 6.46 -11.45
C LYS A 274 3.16 6.37 -11.88
N PHE A 275 2.89 6.00 -13.13
CA PHE A 275 1.54 5.92 -13.69
C PHE A 275 0.92 4.52 -13.65
N SER A 276 1.65 3.48 -13.24
CA SER A 276 1.12 2.11 -13.20
C SER A 276 -0.03 1.92 -12.22
N ASP A 277 -0.15 2.80 -11.21
CA ASP A 277 -1.17 2.78 -10.18
C ASP A 277 -2.19 3.93 -10.29
N THR A 278 -2.37 4.52 -11.48
CA THR A 278 -3.22 5.71 -11.62
C THR A 278 -4.66 5.42 -12.05
N ASN A 279 -4.96 4.24 -12.58
CA ASN A 279 -6.27 3.91 -13.16
C ASN A 279 -6.73 2.51 -12.79
N HIS A 280 -7.04 2.28 -11.53
CA HIS A 280 -7.68 1.04 -11.11
C HIS A 280 -9.19 1.09 -11.33
N ARG A 281 -9.74 -0.04 -11.78
CA ARG A 281 -11.17 -0.26 -11.95
C ARG A 281 -11.68 -1.25 -10.89
N HIS A 282 -12.98 -1.45 -10.83
CA HIS A 282 -13.62 -2.39 -9.89
C HIS A 282 -13.05 -3.83 -9.97
N ASP A 283 -12.59 -4.26 -11.14
CA ASP A 283 -12.00 -5.58 -11.38
C ASP A 283 -10.52 -5.68 -10.97
N THR A 284 -9.80 -4.57 -10.85
CA THR A 284 -8.36 -4.54 -10.52
C THR A 284 -8.03 -3.96 -9.15
N ILE A 285 -8.96 -3.22 -8.54
CA ILE A 285 -8.69 -2.49 -7.30
C ILE A 285 -8.35 -3.40 -6.11
N LEU A 286 -8.98 -4.57 -6.01
CA LEU A 286 -8.70 -5.52 -4.92
C LEU A 286 -7.29 -6.08 -5.02
N SER A 287 -6.85 -6.42 -6.23
CA SER A 287 -5.47 -6.86 -6.49
C SER A 287 -4.46 -5.74 -6.22
N ALA A 288 -4.81 -4.48 -6.53
CA ALA A 288 -3.95 -3.34 -6.23
C ALA A 288 -3.81 -3.12 -4.71
N ILE A 289 -4.90 -3.19 -3.95
CA ILE A 289 -4.86 -3.11 -2.47
C ILE A 289 -3.94 -4.19 -1.91
N GLN A 290 -4.11 -5.45 -2.34
CA GLN A 290 -3.27 -6.56 -1.91
C GLN A 290 -1.81 -6.34 -2.26
N LYS A 291 -1.51 -5.90 -3.49
CA LYS A 291 -0.16 -5.60 -3.95
C LYS A 291 0.52 -4.53 -3.09
N HIS A 292 -0.19 -3.45 -2.74
CA HIS A 292 0.33 -2.40 -1.87
C HIS A 292 0.60 -2.91 -0.45
N ILE A 293 -0.31 -3.68 0.14
CA ILE A 293 -0.10 -4.28 1.46
C ILE A 293 1.14 -5.16 1.45
N LEU A 294 1.24 -6.11 0.51
CA LEU A 294 2.38 -7.03 0.42
C LEU A 294 3.70 -6.30 0.15
N TYR A 295 3.67 -5.27 -0.69
CA TYR A 295 4.86 -4.44 -0.93
C TYR A 295 5.37 -3.86 0.39
N ASP A 296 4.51 -3.22 1.16
CA ASP A 296 4.90 -2.59 2.43
C ASP A 296 5.40 -3.62 3.45
N GLN A 297 4.81 -4.83 3.47
CA GLN A 297 5.25 -5.89 4.38
C GLN A 297 6.63 -6.45 4.05
N TYR A 298 7.01 -6.45 2.78
CA TYR A 298 8.28 -7.07 2.35
C TYR A 298 9.38 -6.05 2.11
N PHE A 299 9.06 -4.88 1.60
CA PHE A 299 10.06 -3.90 1.18
C PHE A 299 10.24 -2.74 2.17
N SER A 300 9.25 -2.51 3.04
CA SER A 300 9.33 -1.52 4.11
C SER A 300 9.43 -2.18 5.49
N ILE A 301 9.63 -1.37 6.51
CA ILE A 301 9.67 -1.78 7.93
C ILE A 301 8.62 -0.94 8.66
N ASP A 302 7.84 -1.56 9.53
CA ASP A 302 6.92 -0.84 10.39
C ASP A 302 7.71 0.12 11.28
N GLN A 303 7.39 1.39 11.19
CA GLN A 303 8.11 2.45 11.87
C GLN A 303 7.18 3.59 12.27
N VAL A 304 7.43 4.15 13.43
CA VAL A 304 6.78 5.37 13.91
C VAL A 304 7.87 6.31 14.42
N LYS A 305 7.79 7.59 14.07
CA LYS A 305 8.71 8.60 14.58
C LYS A 305 8.72 8.56 16.10
N SER A 306 9.91 8.54 16.70
CA SER A 306 10.07 8.35 18.15
C SER A 306 9.23 9.34 18.97
N ASP A 307 9.28 10.61 18.61
CA ASP A 307 8.53 11.65 19.31
C ASP A 307 7.00 11.40 19.23
N HIS A 308 6.50 10.90 18.08
CA HIS A 308 5.08 10.62 17.90
C HIS A 308 4.59 9.45 18.76
N ILE A 309 5.36 8.36 18.81
CA ILE A 309 4.95 7.21 19.63
C ILE A 309 5.05 7.49 21.12
N ILE A 310 6.05 8.28 21.56
CA ILE A 310 6.15 8.73 22.95
C ILE A 310 4.93 9.57 23.30
N GLU A 311 4.55 10.51 22.44
CA GLU A 311 3.38 11.35 22.65
C GLU A 311 2.07 10.53 22.67
N MET A 312 1.93 9.55 21.80
CA MET A 312 0.78 8.64 21.83
C MET A 312 0.72 7.85 23.14
N ILE A 313 1.86 7.33 23.61
CA ILE A 313 1.97 6.57 24.85
C ILE A 313 1.63 7.46 26.03
N GLU A 314 2.23 8.65 26.12
CA GLU A 314 1.93 9.61 27.19
C GLU A 314 0.46 10.03 27.18
N GLY A 315 -0.06 10.40 26.02
CA GLY A 315 -1.46 10.83 25.90
C GLY A 315 -2.48 9.75 26.30
N MET A 316 -2.24 8.50 25.94
CA MET A 316 -3.13 7.39 26.26
C MET A 316 -2.96 6.86 27.68
N PHE A 317 -1.73 6.55 28.10
CA PHE A 317 -1.47 5.79 29.31
C PHE A 317 -1.31 6.66 30.57
N THR A 318 -1.42 7.99 30.45
CA THR A 318 -1.61 8.91 31.58
C THR A 318 -3.07 9.36 31.75
N SER A 319 -4.02 8.78 31.00
CA SER A 319 -5.44 9.08 31.15
C SER A 319 -5.94 8.68 32.55
N SER A 320 -6.77 9.54 33.14
CA SER A 320 -7.43 9.24 34.42
C SER A 320 -8.34 8.02 34.35
N LEU A 321 -8.82 7.68 33.17
CA LEU A 321 -9.64 6.49 32.92
C LEU A 321 -8.89 5.17 33.19
N ILE A 322 -7.54 5.19 33.23
CA ILE A 322 -6.72 4.01 33.55
C ILE A 322 -6.58 3.79 35.06
N ASN A 323 -6.77 4.83 35.89
CA ASN A 323 -6.60 4.75 37.34
C ASN A 323 -7.36 3.57 38.00
N PRO A 324 -8.60 3.25 37.59
CA PRO A 324 -9.33 2.11 38.17
C PRO A 324 -8.65 0.74 37.94
N LEU A 325 -7.77 0.62 36.95
CA LEU A 325 -7.06 -0.62 36.64
C LEU A 325 -5.92 -0.91 37.65
N ASN A 326 -5.55 0.07 38.46
CA ASN A 326 -4.46 -0.03 39.47
C ASN A 326 -3.14 -0.60 38.89
N VAL A 327 -2.74 -0.17 37.71
CA VAL A 327 -1.52 -0.61 37.02
C VAL A 327 -0.44 0.45 37.12
N ASN A 328 0.74 0.06 37.60
CA ASN A 328 1.90 0.96 37.64
C ASN A 328 2.58 0.97 36.24
N LEU A 329 2.26 1.95 35.41
CA LEU A 329 2.83 2.12 34.07
C LEU A 329 4.09 3.00 34.05
N ILE A 330 4.42 3.70 35.15
CA ILE A 330 5.42 4.75 35.16
C ILE A 330 6.83 4.21 34.88
N ILE A 331 7.21 3.06 35.45
CA ILE A 331 8.53 2.44 35.21
C ILE A 331 8.76 2.14 33.73
N TYR A 332 7.71 1.67 33.02
CA TYR A 332 7.77 1.35 31.58
C TYR A 332 7.92 2.61 30.73
N MET A 333 7.25 3.68 31.11
CA MET A 333 7.36 4.97 30.43
C MET A 333 8.73 5.62 30.66
N ASP A 334 9.27 5.51 31.85
CA ASP A 334 10.62 6.00 32.15
C ASP A 334 11.69 5.19 31.40
N LEU A 335 11.54 3.88 31.29
CA LEU A 335 12.38 3.02 30.46
C LEU A 335 12.31 3.42 28.97
N LEU A 336 11.10 3.67 28.43
CA LEU A 336 10.92 4.16 27.07
C LEU A 336 11.71 5.46 26.81
N LYS A 337 11.57 6.45 27.72
CA LYS A 337 12.30 7.73 27.62
C LYS A 337 13.80 7.53 27.66
N TRP A 338 14.27 6.73 28.60
CA TRP A 338 15.70 6.46 28.77
C TRP A 338 16.30 5.77 27.53
N VAL A 339 15.71 4.67 27.02
CA VAL A 339 16.27 3.96 25.87
C VAL A 339 16.18 4.82 24.61
N SER A 340 15.07 5.58 24.42
CA SER A 340 14.91 6.47 23.28
C SER A 340 15.93 7.60 23.26
N TYR A 341 16.30 8.13 24.43
CA TYR A 341 17.34 9.15 24.57
C TYR A 341 18.74 8.58 24.35
N LYS A 342 19.04 7.40 24.91
CA LYS A 342 20.36 6.76 24.83
C LYS A 342 20.66 6.19 23.43
N SER A 343 19.62 5.80 22.68
CA SER A 343 19.76 5.12 21.41
C SER A 343 19.99 6.09 20.25
N LYS A 344 20.78 5.64 19.28
CA LYS A 344 20.82 6.27 17.95
C LYS A 344 19.74 5.68 17.05
N ASN A 345 19.26 6.47 16.09
CA ASN A 345 18.18 6.05 15.20
C ASN A 345 18.57 4.93 14.21
N TYR A 346 19.82 4.57 14.09
CA TYR A 346 20.36 3.65 13.10
C TYR A 346 21.24 2.53 13.66
N GLU A 347 21.44 2.49 14.99
CA GLU A 347 22.25 1.45 15.64
C GLU A 347 21.45 0.76 16.75
N PRO A 348 21.56 -0.57 16.90
CA PRO A 348 21.01 -1.27 18.04
C PRO A 348 21.73 -0.84 19.33
N LEU A 349 20.95 -0.69 20.40
CA LEU A 349 21.48 -0.48 21.75
C LEU A 349 21.48 -1.82 22.50
N VAL A 350 22.63 -2.20 23.05
CA VAL A 350 22.74 -3.34 23.98
C VAL A 350 23.07 -2.81 25.37
N PHE A 351 22.33 -3.26 26.36
CA PHE A 351 22.50 -2.78 27.74
C PHE A 351 22.20 -3.89 28.77
N THR A 352 22.65 -3.67 30.02
CA THR A 352 22.42 -4.55 31.17
C THR A 352 21.33 -3.96 32.07
N VAL A 353 20.85 -4.74 33.07
CA VAL A 353 19.94 -4.25 34.13
C VAL A 353 20.59 -3.10 34.87
N ASP A 354 21.87 -3.23 35.25
CA ASP A 354 22.60 -2.18 36.02
C ASP A 354 22.67 -0.86 35.23
N GLU A 355 22.93 -0.92 33.93
CA GLU A 355 22.94 0.27 33.08
C GLU A 355 21.54 0.91 32.96
N ALA A 356 20.46 0.12 32.97
CA ALA A 356 19.10 0.63 33.00
C ALA A 356 18.77 1.28 34.34
N VAL A 357 19.12 0.65 35.47
CA VAL A 357 18.92 1.21 36.81
C VAL A 357 19.68 2.53 36.96
N GLN A 358 20.94 2.58 36.53
CA GLN A 358 21.74 3.82 36.51
C GLN A 358 21.09 4.88 35.61
N GLY A 359 20.64 4.49 34.44
CA GLY A 359 19.98 5.38 33.48
C GLY A 359 18.65 5.96 34.00
N LEU A 360 17.99 5.24 34.89
CA LEU A 360 16.80 5.69 35.61
C LEU A 360 17.15 6.43 36.94
N ASN A 361 18.40 6.84 37.13
CA ASN A 361 18.89 7.55 38.31
C ASN A 361 18.56 6.84 39.64
N TYR A 362 18.57 5.51 39.65
CA TYR A 362 18.27 4.69 40.84
C TYR A 362 16.86 4.95 41.44
N LYS A 363 15.95 5.44 40.65
CA LYS A 363 14.55 5.74 41.05
C LYS A 363 13.77 4.51 41.51
N TYR A 364 14.13 3.33 40.97
CA TYR A 364 13.43 2.05 41.17
C TYR A 364 14.41 1.03 41.78
N LEU A 365 13.86 0.02 42.47
CA LEU A 365 14.65 -1.13 42.93
C LEU A 365 15.15 -1.93 41.70
N VAL A 366 16.33 -2.49 41.80
CA VAL A 366 16.93 -3.33 40.73
C VAL A 366 15.95 -4.42 40.27
N LYS A 367 15.29 -5.07 41.24
CA LYS A 367 14.32 -6.12 40.99
C LYS A 367 13.14 -5.63 40.13
N ASP A 368 12.59 -4.46 40.41
CA ASP A 368 11.43 -3.90 39.67
C ASP A 368 11.84 -3.56 38.24
N VAL A 369 13.05 -3.04 38.02
CA VAL A 369 13.57 -2.76 36.67
C VAL A 369 13.80 -4.05 35.90
N GLU A 370 14.37 -5.07 36.55
CA GLU A 370 14.59 -6.39 35.94
C GLU A 370 13.28 -7.06 35.55
N GLU A 371 12.28 -7.07 36.41
CA GLU A 371 10.95 -7.61 36.12
C GLU A 371 10.29 -6.89 34.96
N ALA A 372 10.38 -5.54 34.89
CA ALA A 372 9.87 -4.75 33.82
C ALA A 372 10.58 -5.07 32.46
N LEU A 373 11.92 -5.17 32.50
CA LEU A 373 12.70 -5.52 31.31
C LEU A 373 12.40 -6.95 30.83
N ILE A 374 12.26 -7.92 31.71
CA ILE A 374 11.88 -9.31 31.36
C ILE A 374 10.48 -9.33 30.73
N PHE A 375 9.51 -8.63 31.31
CA PHE A 375 8.16 -8.54 30.75
C PHE A 375 8.16 -7.97 29.32
N MET A 376 8.99 -6.95 29.06
CA MET A 376 9.12 -6.28 27.77
C MET A 376 10.11 -6.94 26.81
N SER A 377 10.60 -8.15 27.11
CA SER A 377 11.60 -8.84 26.28
C SER A 377 11.08 -10.14 25.69
N PHE A 378 11.57 -10.44 24.51
CA PHE A 378 11.57 -11.80 23.94
C PHE A 378 12.85 -12.53 24.35
N GLU A 379 12.81 -13.83 24.50
CA GLU A 379 14.00 -14.66 24.34
C GLU A 379 14.34 -14.78 22.85
N THR A 380 15.59 -15.13 22.54
CA THR A 380 16.07 -15.15 21.13
C THR A 380 15.37 -16.16 20.21
N ASP A 381 14.76 -17.19 20.77
CA ASP A 381 13.98 -18.21 20.06
C ASP A 381 12.48 -17.89 19.96
N GLU A 382 12.02 -16.84 20.63
CA GLU A 382 10.62 -16.40 20.61
C GLU A 382 10.36 -15.33 19.52
N ILE A 383 11.35 -14.43 19.31
CA ILE A 383 11.16 -13.33 18.36
C ILE A 383 11.14 -13.83 16.92
N ASN A 384 10.08 -13.54 16.22
CA ASN A 384 9.86 -13.98 14.84
C ASN A 384 10.16 -15.49 14.64
N ALA A 385 9.81 -16.32 15.63
CA ALA A 385 10.17 -17.73 15.68
C ALA A 385 9.85 -18.46 14.37
N SER A 386 10.87 -19.04 13.76
CA SER A 386 10.74 -19.78 12.50
C SER A 386 10.19 -18.99 11.31
N TYR A 387 10.22 -17.64 11.35
CA TYR A 387 9.85 -16.83 10.20
C TYR A 387 10.85 -17.01 9.06
N LEU A 388 10.37 -17.44 7.90
CA LEU A 388 11.17 -17.62 6.71
C LEU A 388 10.39 -17.38 5.42
N ARG A 389 9.16 -17.90 5.32
CA ARG A 389 8.33 -17.68 4.14
C ARG A 389 7.69 -16.30 4.22
N PRO A 390 7.73 -15.49 3.14
CA PRO A 390 7.20 -14.12 3.17
C PRO A 390 5.74 -14.04 3.60
N ASN A 391 4.90 -15.00 3.18
CA ASN A 391 3.47 -15.03 3.50
C ASN A 391 3.15 -15.46 4.94
N GLU A 392 4.14 -15.90 5.74
CA GLU A 392 3.94 -16.28 7.15
C GLU A 392 4.04 -15.07 8.08
N ILE A 393 3.38 -13.95 7.74
CA ILE A 393 3.44 -12.69 8.51
C ILE A 393 2.94 -12.86 9.94
N TYR A 394 2.03 -13.81 10.17
CA TYR A 394 1.56 -14.16 11.51
C TYR A 394 2.67 -14.66 12.45
N LYS A 395 3.84 -15.06 11.92
CA LYS A 395 5.02 -15.41 12.73
C LYS A 395 5.86 -14.19 13.13
N ARG A 396 5.53 -13.02 12.63
CA ARG A 396 6.24 -11.78 12.96
C ARG A 396 5.60 -11.18 14.20
N ASN A 397 6.36 -11.11 15.29
CA ASN A 397 5.90 -10.57 16.56
C ASN A 397 6.82 -9.47 17.14
N TYR A 398 7.86 -9.06 16.43
CA TYR A 398 8.86 -8.10 16.92
C TYR A 398 8.27 -6.75 17.41
N PHE A 399 7.05 -6.41 17.00
CA PHE A 399 6.35 -5.19 17.41
C PHE A 399 5.55 -5.38 18.72
N GLU A 400 5.51 -6.58 19.29
CA GLU A 400 4.77 -6.83 20.52
C GLU A 400 5.58 -6.46 21.76
N LYS A 401 6.92 -6.57 21.68
CA LYS A 401 7.83 -6.20 22.79
C LYS A 401 9.05 -5.44 22.25
N PRO A 402 9.56 -4.43 22.98
CA PRO A 402 10.66 -3.58 22.50
C PRO A 402 12.04 -4.22 22.56
N PHE A 403 12.25 -5.24 23.39
CA PHE A 403 13.55 -5.80 23.67
C PHE A 403 13.69 -7.27 23.30
N VAL A 404 14.95 -7.69 23.10
CA VAL A 404 15.32 -9.10 23.00
C VAL A 404 16.42 -9.39 24.00
N LYS A 405 16.28 -10.43 24.82
CA LYS A 405 17.28 -10.85 25.78
C LYS A 405 18.31 -11.76 25.11
N ILE A 406 19.58 -11.35 25.11
CA ILE A 406 20.70 -12.06 24.50
C ILE A 406 21.85 -12.15 25.52
N ASP A 407 22.24 -13.34 25.92
CA ASP A 407 23.37 -13.59 26.83
C ASP A 407 23.30 -12.71 28.11
N GLY A 408 22.13 -12.59 28.73
CA GLY A 408 21.91 -11.81 29.92
C GLY A 408 21.87 -10.28 29.73
N LYS A 409 21.92 -9.79 28.50
CA LYS A 409 21.78 -8.40 28.12
C LYS A 409 20.49 -8.20 27.32
N PHE A 410 20.07 -6.94 27.18
CA PHE A 410 18.88 -6.55 26.43
C PHE A 410 19.30 -5.83 25.15
N LEU A 411 18.82 -6.31 24.03
CA LEU A 411 18.96 -5.67 22.72
C LEU A 411 17.71 -4.84 22.43
N TYR A 412 17.87 -3.58 22.14
CA TYR A 412 16.86 -2.69 21.61
C TYR A 412 17.25 -2.28 20.18
N VAL A 413 16.36 -2.50 19.22
CA VAL A 413 16.70 -2.29 17.80
C VAL A 413 17.04 -0.82 17.52
N ASN A 414 16.10 0.06 17.72
CA ASN A 414 16.25 1.53 17.74
C ASN A 414 14.88 2.19 18.05
N PRO A 415 14.83 3.51 18.33
CA PRO A 415 13.59 4.18 18.73
C PRO A 415 12.47 4.14 17.69
N ILE A 416 12.80 4.19 16.39
CA ILE A 416 11.83 4.30 15.30
C ILE A 416 11.06 2.99 15.10
N ILE A 417 11.73 1.86 15.32
CA ILE A 417 11.17 0.50 15.13
C ILE A 417 10.71 -0.07 16.47
N GLY A 418 11.54 0.05 17.51
CA GLY A 418 11.32 -0.62 18.80
C GLY A 418 10.27 0.04 19.68
N ASN A 419 10.06 1.36 19.58
CA ASN A 419 9.11 2.07 20.45
C ASN A 419 7.66 1.58 20.32
N TYR A 420 7.29 1.01 19.18
CA TYR A 420 5.97 0.40 19.03
C TYR A 420 5.75 -0.77 20.03
N GLY A 421 6.80 -1.52 20.35
CA GLY A 421 6.75 -2.60 21.34
C GLY A 421 6.38 -2.12 22.75
N PHE A 422 6.77 -0.89 23.12
CA PHE A 422 6.33 -0.29 24.39
C PHE A 422 4.83 -0.05 24.42
N TYR A 423 4.28 0.51 23.32
CA TYR A 423 2.83 0.70 23.20
C TYR A 423 2.10 -0.64 23.36
N SER A 424 2.57 -1.69 22.69
CA SER A 424 1.97 -3.02 22.76
C SER A 424 2.02 -3.62 24.16
N CYS A 425 3.16 -3.50 24.87
CA CYS A 425 3.30 -3.98 26.23
C CYS A 425 2.39 -3.23 27.22
N LEU A 426 2.31 -1.90 27.12
CA LEU A 426 1.44 -1.09 27.98
C LEU A 426 -0.03 -1.40 27.74
N LEU A 427 -0.42 -1.58 26.48
CA LEU A 427 -1.79 -2.00 26.13
C LEU A 427 -2.12 -3.39 26.69
N GLU A 428 -1.18 -4.31 26.60
CA GLU A 428 -1.33 -5.66 27.14
C GLU A 428 -1.45 -5.65 28.67
N LEU A 429 -0.65 -4.84 29.36
CA LEU A 429 -0.77 -4.64 30.80
C LEU A 429 -2.16 -4.11 31.19
N CYS A 430 -2.65 -3.10 30.47
CA CYS A 430 -4.00 -2.57 30.71
C CYS A 430 -5.08 -3.66 30.50
N LYS A 431 -4.99 -4.44 29.43
CA LYS A 431 -5.93 -5.53 29.15
C LYS A 431 -5.93 -6.61 30.20
N ARG A 432 -4.75 -7.06 30.66
CA ARG A 432 -4.61 -8.04 31.76
C ARG A 432 -5.26 -7.57 33.06
N ASN A 433 -5.34 -6.25 33.25
CA ASN A 433 -5.96 -5.63 34.41
C ASN A 433 -7.40 -5.14 34.15
N GLY A 434 -8.05 -5.64 33.10
CA GLY A 434 -9.47 -5.46 32.85
C GLY A 434 -9.86 -4.36 31.86
N ALA A 435 -8.90 -3.73 31.15
CA ALA A 435 -9.24 -2.80 30.10
C ALA A 435 -9.93 -3.53 28.94
N ASP A 436 -11.13 -3.12 28.61
CA ASP A 436 -11.89 -3.60 27.48
C ASP A 436 -11.72 -2.71 26.23
N GLY A 437 -12.39 -3.12 25.16
CA GLY A 437 -12.36 -2.37 23.91
C GLY A 437 -12.97 -0.96 24.03
N ASN A 438 -13.97 -0.75 24.88
CA ASN A 438 -14.63 0.55 25.04
C ASN A 438 -13.71 1.53 25.79
N LEU A 439 -13.05 1.07 26.86
CA LEU A 439 -12.09 1.86 27.59
C LEU A 439 -10.94 2.32 26.68
N ILE A 440 -10.38 1.40 25.87
CA ILE A 440 -9.32 1.76 24.93
C ILE A 440 -9.81 2.74 23.87
N GLY A 441 -11.09 2.67 23.46
CA GLY A 441 -11.72 3.66 22.58
C GLY A 441 -11.67 5.06 23.18
N LYS A 442 -12.22 5.21 24.36
CA LYS A 442 -12.28 6.50 25.09
C LYS A 442 -10.90 7.10 25.32
N ILE A 443 -9.93 6.28 25.71
CA ILE A 443 -8.54 6.73 25.90
C ILE A 443 -7.94 7.22 24.56
N SER A 444 -8.28 6.57 23.44
CA SER A 444 -7.82 7.01 22.12
C SER A 444 -8.47 8.32 21.68
N GLU A 445 -9.73 8.56 22.01
CA GLU A 445 -10.42 9.83 21.78
C GLU A 445 -9.80 10.94 22.66
N GLU A 446 -9.57 10.68 23.96
CA GLU A 446 -8.85 11.64 24.83
C GLU A 446 -7.46 11.98 24.32
N LEU A 447 -6.73 11.04 23.71
CA LEU A 447 -5.46 11.33 23.07
C LEU A 447 -5.64 12.39 21.98
N VAL A 448 -6.62 12.22 21.08
CA VAL A 448 -6.86 13.17 19.98
C VAL A 448 -7.29 14.54 20.51
N GLU A 449 -8.14 14.58 21.56
CA GLU A 449 -8.52 15.83 22.26
C GLU A 449 -7.28 16.57 22.83
N LYS A 450 -6.39 15.85 23.50
CA LYS A 450 -5.14 16.41 24.01
C LYS A 450 -4.25 16.97 22.90
N LEU A 451 -4.17 16.26 21.76
CA LEU A 451 -3.40 16.69 20.60
C LEU A 451 -3.98 18.00 20.00
N PHE A 452 -5.28 18.10 19.82
CA PHE A 452 -5.94 19.33 19.34
C PHE A 452 -5.75 20.49 20.31
N THR A 453 -6.00 20.24 21.61
CA THR A 453 -5.86 21.27 22.66
C THR A 453 -4.46 21.85 22.68
N ARG A 454 -3.43 20.98 22.67
CA ARG A 454 -2.03 21.42 22.68
C ARG A 454 -1.67 22.25 21.45
N SER A 455 -2.24 21.92 20.31
CA SER A 455 -1.98 22.60 19.03
C SER A 455 -2.88 23.83 18.81
N GLY A 456 -3.63 24.25 19.81
CA GLY A 456 -4.53 25.42 19.73
C GLY A 456 -5.71 25.23 18.77
N VAL A 457 -6.00 24.01 18.38
CA VAL A 457 -7.16 23.66 17.54
C VAL A 457 -8.41 23.60 18.42
N LYS A 458 -9.39 24.45 18.12
CA LYS A 458 -10.70 24.43 18.78
C LYS A 458 -11.59 23.39 18.11
N PHE A 459 -12.25 22.56 18.90
CA PHE A 459 -13.05 21.46 18.39
C PHE A 459 -14.29 21.23 19.28
N HIS A 460 -15.27 20.52 18.72
CA HIS A 460 -16.35 19.90 19.45
C HIS A 460 -16.11 18.39 19.44
N SER A 461 -16.25 17.71 20.57
CA SER A 461 -16.07 16.24 20.67
C SER A 461 -17.33 15.54 21.19
N ASN A 462 -17.48 14.29 20.80
CA ASN A 462 -18.52 13.37 21.32
C ASN A 462 -19.94 13.96 21.23
N LYS A 463 -20.25 14.62 20.09
CA LYS A 463 -21.53 15.29 19.87
C LYS A 463 -22.57 14.33 19.33
N GLU A 464 -23.63 14.11 20.11
CA GLU A 464 -24.74 13.22 19.75
C GLU A 464 -25.94 13.99 19.21
N TYR A 465 -26.66 13.37 18.26
CA TYR A 465 -27.93 13.89 17.73
C TYR A 465 -28.78 12.76 17.12
N LYS A 466 -30.05 13.04 16.85
CA LYS A 466 -30.98 12.08 16.25
C LYS A 466 -31.28 12.46 14.80
N ILE A 467 -31.21 11.48 13.90
CA ILE A 467 -31.65 11.62 12.51
C ILE A 467 -33.12 11.24 12.37
N PRO A 468 -33.90 11.90 11.50
CA PRO A 468 -35.27 11.54 11.19
C PRO A 468 -35.40 10.12 10.61
N LYS A 469 -36.51 9.43 10.88
CA LYS A 469 -36.76 8.06 10.35
C LYS A 469 -36.67 7.96 8.84
N PHE A 470 -37.14 8.99 8.12
CA PHE A 470 -37.10 8.98 6.66
C PHE A 470 -35.65 9.05 6.15
N VAL A 471 -34.75 9.84 6.78
CA VAL A 471 -33.33 9.91 6.46
C VAL A 471 -32.67 8.56 6.73
N SER A 472 -32.99 7.92 7.86
CA SER A 472 -32.49 6.61 8.20
C SER A 472 -32.86 5.56 7.14
N LYS A 473 -34.08 5.63 6.58
CA LYS A 473 -34.53 4.77 5.48
C LYS A 473 -33.82 5.09 4.17
N GLU A 474 -33.72 6.37 3.82
CA GLU A 474 -33.09 6.86 2.58
C GLU A 474 -31.61 6.44 2.51
N LEU A 475 -30.88 6.58 3.59
CA LEU A 475 -29.46 6.25 3.67
C LEU A 475 -29.20 4.78 4.08
N CYS A 476 -30.25 3.96 4.29
CA CYS A 476 -30.16 2.58 4.78
C CYS A 476 -29.39 2.42 6.11
N ILE A 477 -29.61 3.37 7.03
CA ILE A 477 -28.94 3.41 8.33
C ILE A 477 -29.81 2.78 9.40
N GLN A 478 -29.27 1.83 10.17
CA GLN A 478 -30.05 1.10 11.19
C GLN A 478 -30.36 1.93 12.44
N SER A 479 -29.38 2.73 12.92
CA SER A 479 -29.53 3.55 14.13
C SER A 479 -29.92 4.98 13.78
N GLN A 480 -30.91 5.54 14.49
CA GLN A 480 -31.25 6.95 14.40
C GLN A 480 -30.37 7.86 15.26
N LYS A 481 -29.72 7.31 16.28
CA LYS A 481 -28.75 8.05 17.09
C LYS A 481 -27.40 8.08 16.37
N ARG A 482 -26.84 9.26 16.24
CA ARG A 482 -25.53 9.52 15.64
C ARG A 482 -24.66 10.26 16.63
N GLU A 483 -23.41 9.89 16.65
CA GLU A 483 -22.34 10.54 17.39
C GLU A 483 -21.28 10.99 16.40
N CYS A 484 -20.72 12.16 16.61
CA CYS A 484 -19.62 12.71 15.85
C CYS A 484 -18.41 12.80 16.80
N ASP A 485 -17.34 12.09 16.49
CA ASP A 485 -16.16 12.06 17.35
C ASP A 485 -15.55 13.46 17.48
N PHE A 486 -15.27 14.14 16.35
CA PHE A 486 -14.73 15.51 16.38
C PHE A 486 -15.25 16.35 15.22
N ILE A 487 -15.52 17.64 15.52
CA ILE A 487 -15.87 18.68 14.54
C ILE A 487 -14.97 19.88 14.78
N ILE A 488 -14.30 20.34 13.73
CA ILE A 488 -13.46 21.54 13.73
C ILE A 488 -14.05 22.55 12.74
N GLU A 489 -14.30 23.75 13.20
CA GLU A 489 -14.82 24.82 12.39
C GLU A 489 -13.72 25.80 11.99
N THR A 490 -13.72 26.21 10.72
CA THR A 490 -12.91 27.29 10.16
C THR A 490 -13.84 28.30 9.51
N ASP A 491 -13.32 29.40 9.00
CA ASP A 491 -14.14 30.45 8.37
C ASP A 491 -14.91 29.93 7.15
N ASP A 492 -14.32 29.03 6.37
CA ASP A 492 -14.86 28.53 5.10
C ASP A 492 -15.08 27.01 5.05
N THR A 493 -14.70 26.28 6.10
CA THR A 493 -14.70 24.79 6.07
C THR A 493 -15.10 24.21 7.43
N ILE A 494 -15.90 23.14 7.40
CA ILE A 494 -16.19 22.27 8.54
C ILE A 494 -15.41 20.97 8.32
N ILE A 495 -14.56 20.60 9.25
CA ILE A 495 -13.77 19.35 9.21
C ILE A 495 -14.39 18.37 10.19
N ILE A 496 -14.86 17.23 9.69
CA ILE A 496 -15.47 16.15 10.48
C ILE A 496 -14.49 15.00 10.53
N VAL A 497 -14.10 14.60 11.74
CA VAL A 497 -13.11 13.53 11.97
C VAL A 497 -13.77 12.37 12.73
N GLU A 498 -13.62 11.17 12.21
CA GLU A 498 -14.06 9.93 12.85
C GLU A 498 -12.86 9.03 13.13
N LEU A 499 -12.67 8.65 14.39
CA LEU A 499 -11.57 7.80 14.85
C LEU A 499 -11.98 6.33 14.85
N LYS A 500 -11.16 5.48 14.22
CA LYS A 500 -11.33 4.03 14.23
C LYS A 500 -10.05 3.35 14.71
N ARG A 501 -10.18 2.43 15.68
CA ARG A 501 -9.03 1.69 16.23
C ARG A 501 -8.62 0.50 15.38
N LYS A 502 -9.47 0.08 14.45
CA LYS A 502 -9.20 -1.07 13.59
C LYS A 502 -7.94 -0.82 12.76
N THR A 503 -7.06 -1.82 12.74
CA THR A 503 -5.85 -1.87 11.93
C THR A 503 -5.88 -3.12 11.05
N LEU A 504 -4.93 -3.25 10.13
CA LEU A 504 -4.80 -4.46 9.33
C LEU A 504 -4.43 -5.65 10.22
N THR A 505 -5.22 -6.71 10.12
CA THR A 505 -4.94 -7.99 10.79
C THR A 505 -3.72 -8.69 10.17
N SER A 506 -3.16 -9.68 10.87
CA SER A 506 -2.04 -10.47 10.36
C SER A 506 -2.39 -11.20 9.05
N ASP A 507 -3.61 -11.68 8.91
CA ASP A 507 -4.08 -12.33 7.68
C ASP A 507 -4.15 -11.34 6.51
N ALA A 508 -4.72 -10.15 6.74
CA ALA A 508 -4.74 -9.07 5.75
C ALA A 508 -3.31 -8.68 5.32
N ARG A 509 -2.40 -8.54 6.29
CA ARG A 509 -0.99 -8.23 6.05
C ARG A 509 -0.27 -9.37 5.31
N SER A 510 -0.71 -10.62 5.46
CA SER A 510 -0.19 -11.79 4.74
C SER A 510 -0.69 -11.88 3.29
N GLY A 511 -1.55 -10.97 2.86
CA GLY A 511 -2.07 -10.88 1.51
C GLY A 511 -3.43 -11.57 1.31
N ASP A 512 -4.16 -11.85 2.39
CA ASP A 512 -5.56 -12.26 2.27
C ASP A 512 -6.39 -11.04 1.83
N THR A 513 -6.88 -11.09 0.58
CA THR A 513 -7.63 -10.00 -0.03
C THR A 513 -8.94 -9.75 0.70
N LEU A 514 -9.65 -10.80 1.09
CA LEU A 514 -10.93 -10.68 1.78
C LEU A 514 -10.75 -10.03 3.16
N LYS A 515 -9.77 -10.48 3.94
CA LYS A 515 -9.45 -9.86 5.24
C LYS A 515 -9.00 -8.42 5.10
N SER A 516 -8.25 -8.11 4.05
CA SER A 516 -7.83 -6.72 3.75
C SER A 516 -9.03 -5.80 3.51
N ILE A 517 -10.02 -6.26 2.74
CA ILE A 517 -11.24 -5.49 2.47
C ILE A 517 -12.12 -5.39 3.72
N ILE A 518 -12.22 -6.45 4.53
CA ILE A 518 -12.95 -6.41 5.81
C ILE A 518 -12.33 -5.35 6.72
N ASP A 519 -11.01 -5.35 6.88
CA ASP A 519 -10.31 -4.41 7.75
C ASP A 519 -10.46 -2.95 7.25
N LEU A 520 -10.38 -2.71 5.94
CA LEU A 520 -10.65 -1.41 5.33
C LEU A 520 -12.12 -0.99 5.51
N SER A 521 -13.05 -1.92 5.35
CA SER A 521 -14.48 -1.64 5.53
C SER A 521 -14.81 -1.25 6.97
N GLN A 522 -14.25 -1.96 7.94
CA GLN A 522 -14.49 -1.71 9.37
C GLN A 522 -13.72 -0.51 9.94
N SER A 523 -12.77 0.06 9.17
CA SER A 523 -12.03 1.27 9.54
C SER A 523 -12.43 2.44 8.64
N PHE A 524 -11.83 2.52 7.47
CA PHE A 524 -11.93 3.63 6.54
C PHE A 524 -13.35 3.86 6.00
N LEU A 525 -13.97 2.81 5.40
CA LEU A 525 -15.31 2.95 4.82
C LEU A 525 -16.36 3.24 5.89
N HIS A 526 -16.22 2.63 7.08
CA HIS A 526 -17.13 2.90 8.21
C HIS A 526 -17.03 4.37 8.65
N ALA A 527 -15.81 4.89 8.87
CA ALA A 527 -15.61 6.29 9.23
C ALA A 527 -16.18 7.24 8.15
N LEU A 528 -15.96 6.94 6.87
CA LEU A 528 -16.50 7.75 5.79
C LEU A 528 -18.03 7.68 5.68
N ALA A 529 -18.63 6.53 5.97
CA ALA A 529 -20.09 6.41 6.01
C ALA A 529 -20.69 7.26 7.15
N GLN A 530 -20.04 7.32 8.32
CA GLN A 530 -20.45 8.15 9.44
C GLN A 530 -20.28 9.66 9.09
N THR A 531 -19.08 10.09 8.69
CA THR A 531 -18.84 11.49 8.29
C THR A 531 -19.70 11.93 7.12
N GLY A 532 -20.02 11.02 6.19
CA GLY A 532 -20.95 11.27 5.08
C GLY A 532 -22.39 11.52 5.55
N CYS A 533 -22.84 10.79 6.58
CA CYS A 533 -24.15 11.06 7.21
C CYS A 533 -24.19 12.43 7.86
N HIS A 534 -23.14 12.86 8.57
CA HIS A 534 -23.04 14.19 9.15
C HIS A 534 -23.04 15.29 8.06
N GLN A 535 -22.27 15.12 6.99
CA GLN A 535 -22.28 16.03 5.85
C GLN A 535 -23.67 16.11 5.20
N TYR A 536 -24.35 14.96 5.03
CA TYR A 536 -25.72 14.92 4.51
C TYR A 536 -26.67 15.78 5.35
N MET A 537 -26.65 15.60 6.68
CA MET A 537 -27.51 16.34 7.60
C MET A 537 -27.23 17.83 7.58
N LEU A 538 -25.96 18.24 7.60
CA LEU A 538 -25.53 19.63 7.47
C LEU A 538 -26.06 20.28 6.20
N ARG A 539 -25.94 19.60 5.06
CA ARG A 539 -26.38 20.14 3.77
C ARG A 539 -27.88 20.15 3.62
N ARG A 540 -28.57 19.14 4.15
CA ARG A 540 -30.03 19.04 4.09
C ARG A 540 -30.72 20.11 4.91
N ASN A 541 -30.26 20.34 6.13
CA ASN A 541 -30.93 21.21 7.11
C ASN A 541 -30.26 22.58 7.24
N GLY A 542 -29.11 22.81 6.60
CA GLY A 542 -28.25 23.97 6.83
C GLY A 542 -27.53 23.97 8.18
N LYS A 543 -27.87 23.06 9.09
CA LYS A 543 -27.28 22.91 10.43
C LYS A 543 -27.49 21.54 11.03
N ILE A 544 -26.70 21.21 12.06
CA ILE A 544 -26.95 20.09 12.98
C ILE A 544 -27.14 20.69 14.38
N GLU A 545 -28.22 20.32 15.03
CA GLU A 545 -28.50 20.59 16.46
C GLU A 545 -28.18 19.32 17.25
N PHE A 546 -27.32 19.42 18.24
CA PHE A 546 -26.92 18.33 19.09
C PHE A 546 -27.78 18.21 20.35
N ASP A 547 -27.79 17.02 20.98
CA ASP A 547 -28.59 16.74 22.16
C ASP A 547 -28.23 17.64 23.37
N ASP A 548 -27.01 18.22 23.37
CA ASP A 548 -26.57 19.20 24.38
C ASP A 548 -26.94 20.66 24.08
N GLY A 549 -27.68 20.90 23.02
CA GLY A 549 -28.14 22.22 22.58
C GLY A 549 -27.12 23.02 21.76
N SER A 550 -25.90 22.50 21.54
CA SER A 550 -24.94 23.12 20.62
C SER A 550 -25.38 22.97 19.16
N ILE A 551 -24.99 23.91 18.31
CA ILE A 551 -25.42 23.97 16.90
C ILE A 551 -24.16 24.19 16.04
N ILE A 552 -24.07 23.43 14.97
CA ILE A 552 -23.10 23.67 13.88
C ILE A 552 -23.89 24.06 12.63
N GLU A 553 -23.63 25.23 12.12
CA GLU A 553 -24.29 25.75 10.91
C GLU A 553 -23.40 25.53 9.69
N LEU A 554 -23.97 25.15 8.57
CA LEU A 554 -23.21 25.00 7.32
C LEU A 554 -22.75 26.37 6.78
N SER A 555 -23.66 27.37 6.77
CA SER A 555 -23.39 28.76 6.35
C SER A 555 -22.58 28.90 5.05
N GLY A 556 -22.82 28.00 4.06
CA GLY A 556 -22.12 28.01 2.78
C GLY A 556 -20.71 27.39 2.81
N ARG A 557 -20.24 26.93 3.97
CA ARG A 557 -18.89 26.36 4.14
C ARG A 557 -18.72 25.02 3.42
N ALA A 558 -17.50 24.73 3.01
CA ALA A 558 -17.09 23.40 2.55
C ALA A 558 -17.11 22.39 3.72
N VAL A 559 -17.17 21.11 3.40
CA VAL A 559 -17.09 20.02 4.40
C VAL A 559 -15.95 19.08 4.01
N GLU A 560 -15.01 18.87 4.91
CA GLU A 560 -13.95 17.86 4.79
C GLU A 560 -14.28 16.66 5.69
N ARG A 561 -14.09 15.45 5.17
CA ARG A 561 -14.36 14.18 5.86
C ARG A 561 -13.07 13.43 6.09
N VAL A 562 -12.74 13.21 7.35
CA VAL A 562 -11.49 12.59 7.77
C VAL A 562 -11.78 11.29 8.50
N ALA A 563 -11.33 10.19 7.93
CA ALA A 563 -11.19 8.94 8.64
C ALA A 563 -9.81 8.93 9.32
N LEU A 564 -9.79 8.72 10.64
CA LEU A 564 -8.57 8.66 11.43
C LEU A 564 -8.40 7.25 12.00
N SER A 565 -7.27 6.61 11.77
CA SER A 565 -6.91 5.34 12.37
C SER A 565 -5.82 5.52 13.43
N LEU A 566 -5.82 4.68 14.45
CA LEU A 566 -4.81 4.77 15.52
C LEU A 566 -3.39 4.56 14.98
N PHE A 567 -3.23 3.59 14.08
CA PHE A 567 -1.96 3.32 13.36
C PHE A 567 -2.17 3.29 11.85
N GLY A 568 -1.07 3.29 11.11
CA GLY A 568 -1.08 3.40 9.65
C GLY A 568 -1.61 2.15 8.93
N PHE A 569 -2.21 2.40 7.77
CA PHE A 569 -2.54 1.42 6.74
C PHE A 569 -1.53 1.46 5.59
N PHE A 570 -0.34 1.98 5.86
CA PHE A 570 0.79 2.06 4.93
C PHE A 570 0.44 2.80 3.62
N GLY A 571 0.88 2.27 2.47
CA GLY A 571 0.63 2.88 1.16
C GLY A 571 -0.85 3.04 0.77
N ILE A 572 -1.77 2.35 1.46
CA ILE A 572 -3.20 2.56 1.27
C ILE A 572 -3.63 3.97 1.66
N GLN A 573 -2.94 4.62 2.59
CA GLN A 573 -3.23 6.01 3.02
C GLN A 573 -2.68 7.09 2.07
N ASP A 574 -2.13 6.71 0.92
CA ASP A 574 -1.83 7.66 -0.16
C ASP A 574 -3.13 8.29 -0.67
N GLY A 575 -3.18 9.62 -0.71
CA GLY A 575 -4.40 10.36 -1.05
C GLY A 575 -4.94 10.04 -2.44
N SER A 576 -4.06 9.83 -3.43
CA SER A 576 -4.47 9.47 -4.78
C SER A 576 -5.03 8.06 -4.86
N PHE A 577 -4.44 7.12 -4.11
CA PHE A 577 -4.88 5.73 -4.08
C PHE A 577 -6.23 5.57 -3.38
N ILE A 578 -6.44 6.29 -2.26
CA ILE A 578 -7.73 6.30 -1.55
C ILE A 578 -8.89 6.76 -2.45
N HIS A 579 -8.69 7.78 -3.26
CA HIS A 579 -9.72 8.23 -4.20
C HIS A 579 -10.04 7.18 -5.27
N GLN A 580 -9.06 6.41 -5.72
CA GLN A 580 -9.27 5.31 -6.65
C GLN A 580 -10.01 4.13 -5.98
N VAL A 581 -9.66 3.80 -4.73
CA VAL A 581 -10.37 2.79 -3.94
C VAL A 581 -11.85 3.15 -3.82
N LEU A 582 -12.15 4.37 -3.43
CA LEU A 582 -13.54 4.86 -3.31
C LEU A 582 -14.27 4.86 -4.65
N GLY A 583 -13.64 5.42 -5.70
CA GLY A 583 -14.22 5.48 -7.04
C GLY A 583 -14.53 4.09 -7.62
N SER A 584 -13.68 3.10 -7.33
CA SER A 584 -13.86 1.73 -7.81
C SER A 584 -14.89 0.94 -7.01
N LEU A 585 -15.01 1.20 -5.69
CA LEU A 585 -15.84 0.39 -4.79
C LEU A 585 -17.26 0.94 -4.58
N ILE A 586 -17.48 2.26 -4.79
CA ILE A 586 -18.75 2.91 -4.43
C ILE A 586 -19.98 2.27 -5.13
N ASN A 587 -19.82 1.79 -6.35
CA ASN A 587 -20.87 1.13 -7.12
C ASN A 587 -20.72 -0.40 -7.15
N ALA A 588 -19.75 -0.93 -6.40
CA ALA A 588 -19.48 -2.36 -6.35
C ALA A 588 -20.22 -3.04 -5.18
N LYS A 589 -20.51 -4.31 -5.36
CA LYS A 589 -20.92 -5.23 -4.30
C LYS A 589 -19.88 -6.35 -4.23
N ILE A 590 -19.40 -6.61 -3.05
CA ILE A 590 -18.45 -7.72 -2.83
C ILE A 590 -19.24 -9.00 -2.63
N ASP A 591 -18.88 -10.03 -3.37
CA ASP A 591 -19.40 -11.39 -3.25
C ASP A 591 -18.20 -12.34 -3.19
N SER A 592 -17.87 -12.80 -1.99
CA SER A 592 -16.77 -13.73 -1.74
C SER A 592 -17.24 -15.18 -1.61
N GLY A 593 -18.57 -15.39 -1.65
CA GLY A 593 -19.21 -16.66 -1.32
C GLY A 593 -19.38 -16.89 0.19
N ASN A 594 -18.87 -15.97 1.04
CA ASN A 594 -19.08 -16.01 2.50
C ASN A 594 -20.06 -14.91 2.92
N VAL A 595 -21.33 -15.30 3.09
CA VAL A 595 -22.45 -14.36 3.36
C VAL A 595 -22.21 -13.47 4.58
N GLU A 596 -21.61 -13.99 5.65
CA GLU A 596 -21.38 -13.22 6.89
C GLU A 596 -20.26 -12.19 6.72
N GLU A 597 -19.22 -12.51 5.99
CA GLU A 597 -18.12 -11.58 5.68
C GLU A 597 -18.57 -10.53 4.65
N ASP A 598 -19.29 -10.96 3.61
CA ASP A 598 -19.86 -10.06 2.60
C ASP A 598 -20.82 -9.03 3.24
N LYS A 599 -21.61 -9.45 4.21
CA LYS A 599 -22.52 -8.56 4.95
C LYS A 599 -21.75 -7.47 5.71
N LYS A 600 -20.60 -7.82 6.34
CA LYS A 600 -19.75 -6.85 7.05
C LYS A 600 -19.18 -5.79 6.10
N ILE A 601 -18.73 -6.20 4.91
CA ILE A 601 -18.16 -5.30 3.92
C ILE A 601 -19.24 -4.44 3.27
N ASN A 602 -20.27 -5.09 2.74
CA ASN A 602 -21.30 -4.44 1.95
C ASN A 602 -22.18 -3.49 2.78
N LYS A 603 -22.24 -3.62 4.10
CA LYS A 603 -22.95 -2.68 4.97
C LYS A 603 -22.52 -1.24 4.73
N HIS A 604 -21.24 -0.96 4.86
CA HIS A 604 -20.71 0.40 4.75
C HIS A 604 -20.61 0.88 3.29
N LEU A 605 -20.37 -0.04 2.34
CA LEU A 605 -20.47 0.26 0.91
C LEU A 605 -21.88 0.69 0.52
N THR A 606 -22.90 0.01 1.03
CA THR A 606 -24.32 0.34 0.79
C THR A 606 -24.68 1.70 1.39
N GLU A 607 -24.24 1.99 2.61
CA GLU A 607 -24.45 3.30 3.26
C GLU A 607 -23.82 4.42 2.41
N LEU A 608 -22.57 4.27 1.97
CA LEU A 608 -21.88 5.23 1.11
C LEU A 608 -22.57 5.38 -0.25
N HIS A 609 -22.90 4.26 -0.91
CA HIS A 609 -23.60 4.25 -2.18
C HIS A 609 -24.94 5.02 -2.13
N ASN A 610 -25.74 4.79 -1.08
CA ASN A 610 -27.01 5.48 -0.91
C ASN A 610 -26.82 6.98 -0.64
N GLN A 611 -25.80 7.38 0.14
CA GLN A 611 -25.46 8.80 0.32
C GLN A 611 -25.20 9.48 -1.01
N TYR A 612 -24.35 8.88 -1.87
CA TYR A 612 -23.96 9.47 -3.15
C TYR A 612 -25.09 9.51 -4.19
N ARG A 613 -26.11 8.69 -4.05
CA ARG A 613 -27.31 8.72 -4.91
C ARG A 613 -28.36 9.77 -4.52
N THR A 614 -28.23 10.38 -3.36
CA THR A 614 -29.15 11.44 -2.95
C THR A 614 -28.97 12.69 -3.82
N ASP A 615 -30.04 13.46 -4.02
CA ASP A 615 -29.97 14.74 -4.76
C ASP A 615 -28.99 15.72 -4.10
N ILE A 616 -28.83 15.63 -2.79
CA ILE A 616 -27.90 16.47 -2.01
C ILE A 616 -26.45 16.22 -2.42
N PHE A 617 -26.03 14.94 -2.58
CA PHE A 617 -24.67 14.63 -2.98
C PHE A 617 -24.49 14.71 -4.50
N SER A 618 -25.46 14.25 -5.29
CA SER A 618 -25.35 14.29 -6.75
C SER A 618 -25.26 15.72 -7.27
N SER A 619 -25.95 16.68 -6.65
CA SER A 619 -25.86 18.10 -7.02
C SER A 619 -24.48 18.73 -6.74
N LEU A 620 -23.69 18.17 -5.81
CA LEU A 620 -22.34 18.66 -5.52
C LEU A 620 -21.31 18.27 -6.59
N TYR A 621 -21.60 17.25 -7.40
CA TYR A 621 -20.63 16.59 -8.29
C TYR A 621 -21.13 16.50 -9.74
N CYS A 622 -22.15 17.28 -10.10
CA CYS A 622 -22.74 17.28 -11.43
C CYS A 622 -21.82 17.82 -12.54
N ASP A 623 -20.73 18.49 -12.17
CA ASP A 623 -19.72 19.03 -13.09
C ASP A 623 -18.61 18.04 -13.47
N GLY A 624 -18.71 16.77 -13.06
CA GLY A 624 -17.70 15.74 -13.28
C GLY A 624 -16.52 15.79 -12.28
N SER A 625 -16.63 16.60 -11.21
CA SER A 625 -15.65 16.60 -10.13
C SER A 625 -15.61 15.25 -9.38
N ASN A 626 -14.46 14.92 -8.81
CA ASN A 626 -14.33 13.70 -8.03
C ASN A 626 -15.16 13.78 -6.73
N PRO A 627 -16.17 12.91 -6.55
CA PRO A 627 -17.08 12.98 -5.40
C PRO A 627 -16.42 12.64 -4.06
N PHE A 628 -15.18 12.15 -4.07
CA PHE A 628 -14.43 11.79 -2.89
C PHE A 628 -13.29 12.77 -2.58
N PHE A 629 -13.24 13.86 -3.30
CA PHE A 629 -12.16 14.83 -3.18
C PHE A 629 -12.01 15.41 -1.77
N ASN A 630 -13.10 15.49 -1.02
CA ASN A 630 -13.14 15.92 0.37
C ASN A 630 -12.93 14.77 1.38
N CYS A 631 -12.59 13.56 0.94
CA CYS A 631 -12.34 12.42 1.81
C CYS A 631 -10.85 12.23 2.07
N ARG A 632 -10.50 11.98 3.34
CA ARG A 632 -9.12 11.76 3.79
C ARG A 632 -9.04 10.52 4.66
N PHE A 633 -7.89 9.86 4.63
CA PHE A 633 -7.57 8.75 5.52
C PHE A 633 -6.18 8.93 6.12
N PHE A 634 -6.13 9.18 7.42
CA PHE A 634 -4.89 9.40 8.16
C PHE A 634 -4.74 8.44 9.33
N SER A 635 -3.52 8.34 9.84
CA SER A 635 -3.22 7.73 11.14
C SER A 635 -2.91 8.82 12.18
N VAL A 636 -3.01 8.47 13.48
CA VAL A 636 -2.67 9.40 14.57
C VAL A 636 -1.23 9.92 14.45
N PRO A 637 -0.18 9.10 14.08
CA PRO A 637 1.15 9.65 13.82
C PRO A 637 1.21 10.72 12.72
N GLN A 638 0.40 10.59 11.65
CA GLN A 638 0.30 11.62 10.61
C GLN A 638 -0.40 12.89 11.15
N PHE A 639 -1.41 12.72 12.00
CA PHE A 639 -2.07 13.83 12.69
C PHE A 639 -1.09 14.59 13.62
N ILE A 640 -0.29 13.87 14.40
CA ILE A 640 0.74 14.48 15.26
C ILE A 640 1.71 15.32 14.40
N GLU A 641 2.16 14.80 13.27
CA GLU A 641 3.04 15.54 12.35
C GLU A 641 2.38 16.83 11.83
N MET A 642 1.10 16.79 11.42
CA MET A 642 0.37 17.98 11.01
C MET A 642 0.18 18.96 12.17
N LEU A 643 -0.26 18.48 13.32
CA LEU A 643 -0.56 19.29 14.50
C LEU A 643 0.69 19.92 15.11
N SER A 644 1.89 19.33 14.96
CA SER A 644 3.16 19.95 15.37
C SER A 644 3.46 21.25 14.59
N ASN A 645 2.79 21.47 13.46
CA ASN A 645 2.93 22.64 12.60
C ASN A 645 1.68 23.55 12.61
N THR A 646 0.83 23.38 13.63
CA THR A 646 -0.49 24.02 13.73
C THR A 646 -0.59 24.80 15.04
N THR A 647 -1.22 25.98 15.01
CA THR A 647 -1.51 26.81 16.19
C THR A 647 -2.97 27.26 16.28
N ASN A 648 -3.78 26.97 15.26
CA ASN A 648 -5.20 27.30 15.20
C ASN A 648 -5.92 26.50 14.12
N ASN A 649 -7.25 26.63 14.01
CA ASN A 649 -8.07 25.87 13.08
C ASN A 649 -7.73 26.13 11.60
N GLU A 650 -7.42 27.37 11.23
CA GLU A 650 -7.06 27.71 9.84
C GLU A 650 -5.74 27.06 9.41
N GLN A 651 -4.74 27.07 10.30
CA GLN A 651 -3.49 26.36 10.01
C GLN A 651 -3.69 24.86 9.97
N PHE A 652 -4.52 24.31 10.84
CA PHE A 652 -4.85 22.88 10.78
C PHE A 652 -5.49 22.51 9.43
N LYS A 653 -6.46 23.29 8.94
CA LYS A 653 -7.04 23.11 7.61
C LYS A 653 -5.97 23.16 6.50
N LEU A 654 -5.03 24.12 6.60
CA LEU A 654 -3.95 24.25 5.64
C LEU A 654 -3.06 22.99 5.63
N GLU A 655 -2.64 22.54 6.80
CA GLU A 655 -1.79 21.34 6.93
C GLU A 655 -2.52 20.05 6.45
N LEU A 656 -3.81 19.92 6.76
CA LEU A 656 -4.65 18.82 6.29
C LEU A 656 -4.71 18.75 4.75
N ASN A 657 -4.70 19.89 4.09
CA ASN A 657 -4.83 19.99 2.65
C ASN A 657 -3.51 19.95 1.88
N ARG A 658 -2.36 20.02 2.55
CA ARG A 658 -1.04 20.06 1.88
C ARG A 658 -0.80 18.88 0.94
N THR A 659 -1.16 17.68 1.32
CA THR A 659 -0.95 16.47 0.51
C THR A 659 -2.09 16.19 -0.48
N ARG A 660 -3.11 17.07 -0.57
CA ARG A 660 -4.28 16.84 -1.41
C ARG A 660 -3.95 16.60 -2.89
N HIS A 661 -3.02 17.38 -3.42
CA HIS A 661 -2.64 17.39 -4.84
C HIS A 661 -1.20 16.93 -5.07
N VAL A 662 -0.58 16.36 -4.05
CA VAL A 662 0.84 16.00 -4.08
C VAL A 662 1.01 14.51 -3.95
N SER A 663 1.75 13.92 -4.87
CA SER A 663 2.24 12.56 -4.76
C SER A 663 3.63 12.48 -5.38
N THR A 664 4.60 12.04 -4.62
CA THR A 664 5.94 11.68 -5.12
C THR A 664 5.91 10.35 -5.87
N GLY A 665 4.79 9.61 -5.79
CA GLY A 665 4.65 8.26 -6.31
C GLY A 665 5.23 7.19 -5.38
N CYS A 666 5.84 7.58 -4.26
CA CYS A 666 6.40 6.64 -3.28
C CYS A 666 5.34 5.93 -2.44
N LYS A 667 4.07 6.35 -2.50
CA LYS A 667 3.01 5.84 -1.63
C LYS A 667 3.38 5.91 -0.14
N ASP A 668 4.10 6.95 0.24
CA ASP A 668 4.49 7.28 1.62
C ASP A 668 4.05 8.71 1.94
N TRP A 669 3.00 8.83 2.73
CA TRP A 669 2.42 10.12 3.07
C TRP A 669 3.43 11.08 3.72
N PHE A 670 4.32 10.59 4.59
CA PHE A 670 5.32 11.45 5.24
C PHE A 670 6.30 12.04 4.24
N LYS A 671 6.63 11.30 3.18
CA LYS A 671 7.50 11.80 2.11
C LYS A 671 6.79 12.87 1.29
N ASP A 672 5.53 12.64 0.93
CA ASP A 672 4.71 13.62 0.21
C ASP A 672 4.53 14.90 1.01
N TYR A 673 4.23 14.76 2.31
CA TYR A 673 4.05 15.89 3.22
C TYR A 673 5.33 16.73 3.38
N GLN A 674 6.49 16.08 3.53
CA GLN A 674 7.76 16.80 3.60
C GLN A 674 8.15 17.46 2.29
N PHE A 675 7.91 16.77 1.18
CA PHE A 675 8.19 17.34 -0.15
C PHE A 675 7.45 18.65 -0.34
N ILE A 676 6.14 18.69 -0.08
CA ILE A 676 5.36 19.92 -0.25
C ILE A 676 5.75 21.01 0.74
N ARG A 677 6.10 20.65 1.97
CA ARG A 677 6.57 21.64 2.96
C ARG A 677 7.87 22.30 2.53
N LYS A 678 8.83 21.54 2.00
CA LYS A 678 10.09 22.08 1.45
C LYS A 678 9.88 22.98 0.23
N LEU A 679 8.84 22.73 -0.58
CA LEU A 679 8.50 23.59 -1.72
C LEU A 679 7.85 24.92 -1.32
N GLN A 680 7.19 24.98 -0.16
CA GLN A 680 6.44 26.15 0.31
C GLN A 680 7.18 26.95 1.41
N ALA A 681 8.31 26.43 1.91
CA ALA A 681 9.22 27.14 2.82
C ALA A 681 10.17 28.06 2.04
#